data_e51315bf40347e7f4348f8652cb1b05b
#
_entry.id   e51315bf40347e7f4348f8652cb1b05b
#
_cell.length_a   1.000
_cell.length_b   1.000
_cell.length_c   1.000
_cell.angle_alpha   90.00
_cell.angle_beta   90.00
_cell.angle_gamma   90.00
#
_symmetry.space_group_name_H-M   'P 1'
#
loop_
_entity.id
_entity.type
_entity.pdbx_description
1 polymer ?
#
loop_
_entity_poly.entity_id
_entity_poly.type
_entity_poly.pdbx_seq_one_letter_code
_entity_poly.pdbx_strand_id
1 'polypeptide(L)'
;MTESVNPLLNASGLIDYASVRPEHVAPAVETLSKNLEETLARVTAPETPATWEAVAEPLEKATLAFTRGWGVVGHLQSVVDTPALRDAYNAALPAVTQLFIDLSQNEALFAKYKAMKASDGFASLPPVRRRIIERELRDFRLSGAELPEVERARVKVVGERLSMLSQKFSENLLDATNAWELVVTDETRLAGIPEDARALFAANAKSAGKEGWRITLHFPSYLLVMQYADDRSLRETLYRAFSTRASEFDGGKYDNTPLISEILRLRREEAALLGFADYAESSLATKMADTPAEVIAFLRDLASRAKPFAEKDMAALRAFAADELDIADMQPWDQAYASEKLRQARYSYSDQEVKQYFTEPTVFSGLFKLAETLYGIRIRPATASVWHSDVKYFEVCRDDEVIASFYADLYARESKRSGAWMDADRTRCVMDGVLQTPVAYLVCNFAQGVNGRPATLTHDDVTTLFHEFGHCLHHLLTDQTEVAVSGISGVEWDAVELPSQFMENFAWEWDVVKGLAKHVETGESIPESLFEKMLAAKNFQSGMACVRQVEFALFDMLLHTSFNPDTDDVQDLLQDVRRKVAVSFPPNYNRFPQSFSHIFAGGYAAGYYSYKWAEVLSADAFSAFEETGVLNPETGARFRREILGRGSSRDAMENFIAFRGRRPEIDALLRHSGMTVN
;
A
#
# COMPACT_ATOMS: atom_id res chain seq x y z
N MET A 1 -34.21 18.42 -21.13
CA MET A 1 -32.97 18.24 -20.37
C MET A 1 -32.68 16.75 -20.45
N THR A 2 -31.67 16.35 -21.21
CA THR A 2 -31.19 14.96 -21.21
C THR A 2 -30.70 14.69 -19.78
N GLU A 3 -31.32 13.72 -19.09
CA GLU A 3 -30.78 13.20 -17.82
C GLU A 3 -29.31 12.88 -18.06
N SER A 4 -28.41 13.56 -17.35
CA SER A 4 -27.00 13.25 -17.41
C SER A 4 -26.81 11.83 -16.87
N VAL A 5 -26.30 10.94 -17.70
CA VAL A 5 -26.04 9.55 -17.27
C VAL A 5 -25.08 9.57 -16.08
N ASN A 6 -25.44 8.90 -15.00
CA ASN A 6 -24.61 8.80 -13.80
C ASN A 6 -23.25 8.16 -14.18
N PRO A 7 -22.12 8.88 -14.03
CA PRO A 7 -20.81 8.40 -14.47
C PRO A 7 -20.34 7.13 -13.74
N LEU A 8 -20.86 6.88 -12.51
CA LEU A 8 -20.56 5.67 -11.74
C LEU A 8 -21.17 4.38 -12.32
N LEU A 9 -22.12 4.51 -13.25
CA LEU A 9 -22.74 3.37 -13.95
C LEU A 9 -22.01 3.00 -15.24
N ASN A 10 -20.92 3.69 -15.59
CA ASN A 10 -20.13 3.39 -16.77
C ASN A 10 -19.35 2.09 -16.57
N ALA A 11 -19.84 1.00 -17.11
CA ALA A 11 -19.20 -0.32 -17.01
C ALA A 11 -18.03 -0.49 -17.99
N SER A 12 -17.95 0.33 -19.04
CA SER A 12 -16.92 0.27 -20.08
C SER A 12 -16.29 1.65 -20.32
N GLY A 13 -15.11 1.72 -20.88
CA GLY A 13 -14.44 2.99 -21.13
C GLY A 13 -13.89 3.65 -19.83
N LEU A 14 -13.36 4.84 -19.94
CA LEU A 14 -12.84 5.63 -18.82
C LEU A 14 -13.97 6.35 -18.08
N ILE A 15 -13.79 6.54 -16.79
CA ILE A 15 -14.73 7.30 -15.96
C ILE A 15 -14.53 8.80 -16.22
N ASP A 16 -15.63 9.54 -16.31
CA ASP A 16 -15.61 11.01 -16.28
C ASP A 16 -15.58 11.51 -14.82
N TYR A 17 -14.39 11.50 -14.23
CA TYR A 17 -14.18 11.90 -12.83
C TYR A 17 -14.62 13.33 -12.54
N ALA A 18 -14.46 14.23 -13.51
CA ALA A 18 -14.85 15.64 -13.36
C ALA A 18 -16.38 15.81 -13.20
N SER A 19 -17.15 14.82 -13.66
CA SER A 19 -18.62 14.83 -13.57
C SER A 19 -19.16 14.09 -12.36
N VAL A 20 -18.35 13.32 -11.63
CA VAL A 20 -18.82 12.59 -10.43
C VAL A 20 -19.18 13.58 -9.32
N ARG A 21 -20.33 13.39 -8.71
CA ARG A 21 -20.85 14.20 -7.59
C ARG A 21 -21.32 13.29 -6.45
N PRO A 22 -21.34 13.79 -5.20
CA PRO A 22 -21.87 13.01 -4.05
C PRO A 22 -23.28 12.46 -4.27
N GLU A 23 -24.15 13.20 -4.93
CA GLU A 23 -25.53 12.80 -5.24
C GLU A 23 -25.65 11.63 -6.23
N HIS A 24 -24.57 11.28 -6.94
CA HIS A 24 -24.51 10.13 -7.82
C HIS A 24 -24.33 8.80 -7.06
N VAL A 25 -23.82 8.83 -5.83
CA VAL A 25 -23.42 7.64 -5.08
C VAL A 25 -24.62 6.74 -4.76
N ALA A 26 -25.63 7.28 -4.08
CA ALA A 26 -26.79 6.47 -3.67
C ALA A 26 -27.55 5.86 -4.86
N PRO A 27 -27.89 6.61 -5.94
CA PRO A 27 -28.55 6.04 -7.12
C PRO A 27 -27.70 4.99 -7.84
N ALA A 28 -26.37 5.17 -7.89
CA ALA A 28 -25.49 4.17 -8.50
C ALA A 28 -25.46 2.88 -7.69
N VAL A 29 -25.29 2.98 -6.38
CA VAL A 29 -25.30 1.80 -5.48
C VAL A 29 -26.65 1.06 -5.59
N GLU A 30 -27.77 1.76 -5.58
CA GLU A 30 -29.10 1.16 -5.74
C GLU A 30 -29.22 0.38 -7.06
N THR A 31 -28.84 1.02 -8.18
CA THR A 31 -28.93 0.42 -9.52
C THR A 31 -28.03 -0.80 -9.64
N LEU A 32 -26.78 -0.69 -9.19
CA LEU A 32 -25.80 -1.77 -9.27
C LEU A 32 -26.12 -2.92 -8.33
N SER A 33 -26.62 -2.64 -7.13
CA SER A 33 -27.10 -3.66 -6.17
C SER A 33 -28.25 -4.45 -6.76
N LYS A 34 -29.26 -3.77 -7.31
CA LYS A 34 -30.42 -4.41 -7.93
C LYS A 34 -30.01 -5.34 -9.10
N ASN A 35 -29.09 -4.85 -9.95
CA ASN A 35 -28.59 -5.67 -11.07
C ASN A 35 -27.84 -6.93 -10.57
N LEU A 36 -27.04 -6.80 -9.52
CA LEU A 36 -26.34 -7.93 -8.93
C LEU A 36 -27.28 -8.92 -8.26
N GLU A 37 -28.26 -8.45 -7.50
CA GLU A 37 -29.29 -9.27 -6.85
C GLU A 37 -30.16 -10.03 -7.88
N GLU A 38 -30.62 -9.37 -8.93
CA GLU A 38 -31.38 -9.99 -10.02
C GLU A 38 -30.54 -11.04 -10.76
N THR A 39 -29.25 -10.76 -10.99
CA THR A 39 -28.33 -11.72 -11.58
C THR A 39 -28.10 -12.91 -10.67
N LEU A 40 -27.90 -12.69 -9.38
CA LEU A 40 -27.74 -13.75 -8.39
C LEU A 40 -28.98 -14.66 -8.35
N ALA A 41 -30.17 -14.08 -8.31
CA ALA A 41 -31.42 -14.85 -8.33
C ALA A 41 -31.55 -15.73 -9.59
N ARG A 42 -31.18 -15.21 -10.75
CA ARG A 42 -31.22 -15.95 -12.01
C ARG A 42 -30.18 -17.08 -12.06
N VAL A 43 -28.92 -16.84 -11.65
CA VAL A 43 -27.87 -17.86 -11.73
C VAL A 43 -28.02 -18.96 -10.68
N THR A 44 -28.72 -18.67 -9.59
CA THR A 44 -29.00 -19.65 -8.52
C THR A 44 -30.32 -20.39 -8.71
N ALA A 45 -31.13 -20.00 -9.69
CA ALA A 45 -32.41 -20.67 -9.97
C ALA A 45 -32.19 -22.17 -10.24
N PRO A 46 -33.14 -23.05 -9.78
CA PRO A 46 -32.97 -24.50 -9.94
C PRO A 46 -32.79 -24.96 -11.41
N GLU A 47 -33.48 -24.28 -12.35
CA GLU A 47 -33.41 -24.56 -13.77
C GLU A 47 -32.08 -24.11 -14.45
N THR A 48 -31.32 -23.21 -13.82
CA THR A 48 -30.06 -22.74 -14.37
C THR A 48 -28.99 -23.84 -14.22
N PRO A 49 -28.39 -24.31 -15.33
CA PRO A 49 -27.35 -25.34 -15.23
C PRO A 49 -26.12 -24.84 -14.51
N ALA A 50 -25.50 -25.72 -13.71
CA ALA A 50 -24.27 -25.41 -12.96
C ALA A 50 -23.05 -25.47 -13.90
N THR A 51 -22.94 -24.50 -14.80
CA THR A 51 -21.82 -24.37 -15.75
C THR A 51 -21.16 -23.01 -15.59
N TRP A 52 -19.94 -22.90 -16.09
CA TRP A 52 -19.19 -21.62 -16.07
C TRP A 52 -19.99 -20.51 -16.78
N GLU A 53 -20.46 -20.79 -17.98
CA GLU A 53 -21.19 -19.83 -18.83
C GLU A 53 -22.55 -19.41 -18.27
N ALA A 54 -23.23 -20.31 -17.58
CA ALA A 54 -24.56 -20.02 -17.03
C ALA A 54 -24.53 -19.35 -15.65
N VAL A 55 -23.45 -19.57 -14.87
CA VAL A 55 -23.36 -19.09 -13.48
C VAL A 55 -22.21 -18.10 -13.31
N ALA A 56 -20.97 -18.48 -13.59
CA ALA A 56 -19.81 -17.68 -13.27
C ALA A 56 -19.72 -16.41 -14.12
N GLU A 57 -19.84 -16.51 -15.45
CA GLU A 57 -19.70 -15.35 -16.35
C GLU A 57 -20.73 -14.23 -16.09
N PRO A 58 -22.05 -14.53 -15.98
CA PRO A 58 -23.04 -13.48 -15.69
C PRO A 58 -22.85 -12.83 -14.34
N LEU A 59 -22.49 -13.63 -13.33
CA LEU A 59 -22.25 -13.12 -11.97
C LEU A 59 -21.00 -12.24 -11.90
N GLU A 60 -19.91 -12.69 -12.54
CA GLU A 60 -18.65 -11.93 -12.64
C GLU A 60 -18.87 -10.57 -13.30
N LYS A 61 -19.66 -10.53 -14.39
CA LYS A 61 -20.00 -9.28 -15.09
C LYS A 61 -20.76 -8.29 -14.19
N ALA A 62 -21.78 -8.78 -13.46
CA ALA A 62 -22.54 -7.94 -12.54
C ALA A 62 -21.72 -7.47 -11.34
N THR A 63 -20.90 -8.35 -10.80
CA THR A 63 -20.00 -8.04 -9.68
C THR A 63 -18.94 -7.03 -10.13
N LEU A 64 -18.35 -7.19 -11.31
CA LEU A 64 -17.34 -6.26 -11.83
C LEU A 64 -17.93 -4.85 -12.04
N ALA A 65 -19.15 -4.75 -12.58
CA ALA A 65 -19.82 -3.46 -12.74
C ALA A 65 -20.03 -2.77 -11.37
N PHE A 66 -20.47 -3.53 -10.38
CA PHE A 66 -20.67 -3.03 -9.02
C PHE A 66 -19.35 -2.59 -8.37
N THR A 67 -18.34 -3.47 -8.36
CA THR A 67 -17.05 -3.21 -7.71
C THR A 67 -16.33 -2.04 -8.34
N ARG A 68 -16.48 -1.85 -9.65
CA ARG A 68 -15.95 -0.67 -10.34
C ARG A 68 -16.63 0.60 -9.90
N GLY A 69 -17.96 0.67 -9.95
CA GLY A 69 -18.71 1.87 -9.54
C GLY A 69 -18.44 2.26 -8.09
N TRP A 70 -18.47 1.30 -7.18
CA TRP A 70 -18.16 1.51 -5.78
C TRP A 70 -16.67 1.83 -5.54
N GLY A 71 -15.77 1.17 -6.26
CA GLY A 71 -14.33 1.43 -6.21
C GLY A 71 -13.97 2.86 -6.60
N VAL A 72 -14.63 3.43 -7.60
CA VAL A 72 -14.47 4.86 -7.98
C VAL A 72 -14.88 5.78 -6.82
N VAL A 73 -15.98 5.49 -6.14
CA VAL A 73 -16.42 6.28 -4.96
C VAL A 73 -15.38 6.21 -3.84
N GLY A 74 -14.89 5.00 -3.53
CA GLY A 74 -13.87 4.78 -2.50
C GLY A 74 -12.54 5.45 -2.84
N HIS A 75 -12.14 5.39 -4.11
CA HIS A 75 -10.96 6.10 -4.61
C HIS A 75 -11.11 7.62 -4.39
N LEU A 76 -12.19 8.21 -4.86
CA LEU A 76 -12.45 9.65 -4.71
C LEU A 76 -12.51 10.07 -3.23
N GLN A 77 -13.15 9.27 -2.38
CA GLN A 77 -13.18 9.51 -0.94
C GLN A 77 -11.77 9.48 -0.33
N SER A 78 -10.86 8.66 -0.86
CA SER A 78 -9.47 8.58 -0.38
C SER A 78 -8.59 9.72 -0.86
N VAL A 79 -8.88 10.34 -2.01
CA VAL A 79 -7.98 11.33 -2.65
C VAL A 79 -8.54 12.75 -2.73
N VAL A 80 -9.86 12.94 -2.67
CA VAL A 80 -10.56 14.22 -2.67
C VAL A 80 -11.72 14.22 -1.68
N ASP A 81 -11.44 13.83 -0.45
CA ASP A 81 -12.42 13.74 0.62
C ASP A 81 -13.03 15.11 0.92
N THR A 82 -14.34 15.20 0.77
CA THR A 82 -15.15 16.35 1.16
C THR A 82 -16.24 15.90 2.12
N PRO A 83 -16.77 16.77 2.99
CA PRO A 83 -17.87 16.39 3.89
C PRO A 83 -19.03 15.74 3.16
N ALA A 84 -19.46 16.28 2.02
CA ALA A 84 -20.58 15.75 1.25
C ALA A 84 -20.27 14.36 0.63
N LEU A 85 -19.06 14.14 0.11
CA LEU A 85 -18.65 12.85 -0.45
C LEU A 85 -18.48 11.80 0.66
N ARG A 86 -17.89 12.19 1.79
CA ARG A 86 -17.75 11.34 2.98
C ARG A 86 -19.11 10.89 3.50
N ASP A 87 -20.07 11.82 3.62
CA ASP A 87 -21.43 11.51 4.06
C ASP A 87 -22.12 10.52 3.09
N ALA A 88 -21.99 10.73 1.78
CA ALA A 88 -22.56 9.86 0.77
C ALA A 88 -21.92 8.45 0.80
N TYR A 89 -20.61 8.38 0.94
CA TYR A 89 -19.87 7.11 1.08
C TYR A 89 -20.30 6.35 2.33
N ASN A 90 -20.30 7.02 3.49
CA ASN A 90 -20.64 6.41 4.77
C ASN A 90 -22.11 5.96 4.83
N ALA A 91 -23.02 6.68 4.18
CA ALA A 91 -24.42 6.28 4.10
C ALA A 91 -24.61 5.02 3.25
N ALA A 92 -23.81 4.80 2.22
CA ALA A 92 -23.90 3.64 1.34
C ALA A 92 -23.11 2.42 1.86
N LEU A 93 -22.04 2.63 2.61
CA LEU A 93 -21.09 1.59 3.04
C LEU A 93 -21.75 0.40 3.74
N PRO A 94 -22.73 0.54 4.69
CA PRO A 94 -23.38 -0.60 5.33
C PRO A 94 -24.11 -1.50 4.34
N ALA A 95 -24.86 -0.93 3.41
CA ALA A 95 -25.60 -1.70 2.40
C ALA A 95 -24.65 -2.43 1.44
N VAL A 96 -23.57 -1.79 1.03
CA VAL A 96 -22.54 -2.42 0.18
C VAL A 96 -21.86 -3.58 0.90
N THR A 97 -21.46 -3.37 2.15
CA THR A 97 -20.83 -4.41 2.97
C THR A 97 -21.78 -5.61 3.14
N GLN A 98 -23.05 -5.34 3.45
CA GLN A 98 -24.06 -6.37 3.59
C GLN A 98 -24.25 -7.18 2.31
N LEU A 99 -24.34 -6.51 1.16
CA LEU A 99 -24.51 -7.15 -0.14
C LEU A 99 -23.38 -8.16 -0.44
N PHE A 100 -22.14 -7.78 -0.21
CA PHE A 100 -21.00 -8.67 -0.45
C PHE A 100 -20.91 -9.82 0.54
N ILE A 101 -21.29 -9.61 1.81
CA ILE A 101 -21.38 -10.69 2.79
C ILE A 101 -22.49 -11.67 2.39
N ASP A 102 -23.65 -11.17 2.01
CA ASP A 102 -24.77 -12.02 1.56
C ASP A 102 -24.40 -12.84 0.31
N LEU A 103 -23.66 -12.24 -0.62
CA LEU A 103 -23.14 -12.94 -1.81
C LEU A 103 -22.18 -14.06 -1.40
N SER A 104 -21.22 -13.77 -0.52
CA SER A 104 -20.20 -14.72 -0.06
C SER A 104 -20.73 -15.83 0.84
N GLN A 105 -21.91 -15.65 1.41
CA GLN A 105 -22.60 -16.64 2.26
C GLN A 105 -23.79 -17.32 1.55
N ASN A 106 -24.00 -17.05 0.25
CA ASN A 106 -25.17 -17.57 -0.47
C ASN A 106 -25.07 -19.07 -0.69
N GLU A 107 -25.91 -19.84 0.01
CA GLU A 107 -25.91 -21.31 -0.03
C GLU A 107 -26.23 -21.86 -1.43
N ALA A 108 -27.17 -21.25 -2.15
CA ALA A 108 -27.60 -21.69 -3.47
C ALA A 108 -26.44 -21.47 -4.49
N LEU A 109 -25.73 -20.36 -4.40
CA LEU A 109 -24.55 -20.08 -5.22
C LEU A 109 -23.42 -21.05 -4.89
N PHE A 110 -23.15 -21.28 -3.61
CA PHE A 110 -22.18 -22.27 -3.16
C PHE A 110 -22.49 -23.67 -3.70
N ALA A 111 -23.78 -24.07 -3.68
CA ALA A 111 -24.21 -25.34 -4.27
C ALA A 111 -23.96 -25.42 -5.78
N LYS A 112 -24.13 -24.32 -6.53
CA LYS A 112 -23.79 -24.26 -7.97
C LYS A 112 -22.29 -24.50 -8.20
N TYR A 113 -21.40 -23.86 -7.44
CA TYR A 113 -19.95 -24.08 -7.55
C TYR A 113 -19.52 -25.50 -7.15
N LYS A 114 -20.15 -26.09 -6.12
CA LYS A 114 -19.94 -27.52 -5.77
C LYS A 114 -20.37 -28.44 -6.91
N ALA A 115 -21.50 -28.17 -7.52
CA ALA A 115 -22.00 -28.95 -8.65
C ALA A 115 -21.09 -28.81 -9.88
N MET A 116 -20.57 -27.62 -10.18
CA MET A 116 -19.57 -27.42 -11.24
C MET A 116 -18.33 -28.29 -11.00
N LYS A 117 -17.78 -28.28 -9.78
CA LYS A 117 -16.59 -29.09 -9.44
C LYS A 117 -16.85 -30.58 -9.54
N ALA A 118 -18.05 -31.05 -9.19
CA ALA A 118 -18.45 -32.46 -9.25
C ALA A 118 -18.86 -32.93 -10.67
N SER A 119 -18.99 -32.03 -11.63
CA SER A 119 -19.45 -32.37 -12.99
C SER A 119 -18.36 -33.07 -13.81
N ASP A 120 -18.79 -33.91 -14.74
CA ASP A 120 -17.88 -34.55 -15.73
C ASP A 120 -17.15 -33.52 -16.60
N GLY A 121 -17.75 -32.34 -16.80
CA GLY A 121 -17.18 -31.22 -17.55
C GLY A 121 -16.04 -30.48 -16.86
N PHE A 122 -15.88 -30.63 -15.54
CA PHE A 122 -14.88 -29.89 -14.77
C PHE A 122 -13.44 -30.11 -15.28
N ALA A 123 -13.08 -31.37 -15.55
CA ALA A 123 -11.74 -31.71 -16.04
C ALA A 123 -11.45 -31.10 -17.43
N SER A 124 -12.48 -30.79 -18.21
CA SER A 124 -12.36 -30.18 -19.56
C SER A 124 -12.27 -28.65 -19.53
N LEU A 125 -12.54 -28.02 -18.37
CA LEU A 125 -12.37 -26.58 -18.23
C LEU A 125 -10.89 -26.17 -18.32
N PRO A 126 -10.59 -24.97 -18.83
CA PRO A 126 -9.23 -24.42 -18.76
C PRO A 126 -8.69 -24.49 -17.31
N PRO A 127 -7.39 -24.77 -17.12
CA PRO A 127 -6.80 -24.85 -15.76
C PRO A 127 -7.10 -23.61 -14.88
N VAL A 128 -7.14 -22.43 -15.47
CA VAL A 128 -7.44 -21.17 -14.75
C VAL A 128 -8.87 -21.17 -14.20
N ARG A 129 -9.86 -21.62 -14.99
CA ARG A 129 -11.26 -21.70 -14.53
C ARG A 129 -11.45 -22.75 -13.46
N ARG A 130 -10.76 -23.90 -13.56
CA ARG A 130 -10.76 -24.93 -12.47
C ARG A 130 -10.22 -24.34 -11.18
N ARG A 131 -9.11 -23.62 -11.26
CA ARG A 131 -8.51 -22.93 -10.10
C ARG A 131 -9.46 -21.92 -9.49
N ILE A 132 -10.14 -21.11 -10.31
CA ILE A 132 -11.12 -20.13 -9.83
C ILE A 132 -12.25 -20.83 -9.08
N ILE A 133 -12.84 -21.89 -9.63
CA ILE A 133 -13.88 -22.66 -8.96
C ILE A 133 -13.40 -23.20 -7.60
N GLU A 134 -12.19 -23.74 -7.53
CA GLU A 134 -11.63 -24.25 -6.28
C GLU A 134 -11.39 -23.15 -5.24
N ARG A 135 -10.95 -21.97 -5.69
CA ARG A 135 -10.79 -20.80 -4.81
C ARG A 135 -12.12 -20.24 -4.34
N GLU A 136 -13.12 -20.14 -5.19
CA GLU A 136 -14.48 -19.74 -4.81
C GLU A 136 -15.04 -20.67 -3.72
N LEU A 137 -14.87 -21.98 -3.86
CA LEU A 137 -15.31 -22.95 -2.86
C LEU A 137 -14.59 -22.75 -1.51
N ARG A 138 -13.28 -22.48 -1.54
CA ARG A 138 -12.52 -22.12 -0.34
C ARG A 138 -13.07 -20.84 0.30
N ASP A 139 -13.28 -19.81 -0.50
CA ASP A 139 -13.68 -18.49 -0.03
C ASP A 139 -15.11 -18.49 0.52
N PHE A 140 -16.03 -19.28 -0.05
CA PHE A 140 -17.32 -19.52 0.56
C PHE A 140 -17.21 -20.11 1.98
N ARG A 141 -16.32 -21.08 2.18
CA ARG A 141 -16.07 -21.66 3.52
C ARG A 141 -15.48 -20.64 4.48
N LEU A 142 -14.52 -19.84 4.02
CA LEU A 142 -13.90 -18.77 4.81
C LEU A 142 -14.89 -17.64 5.16
N SER A 143 -15.96 -17.49 4.38
CA SER A 143 -17.04 -16.53 4.65
C SER A 143 -18.17 -17.11 5.53
N GLY A 144 -18.06 -18.38 5.92
CA GLY A 144 -19.03 -19.03 6.78
C GLY A 144 -20.24 -19.62 6.06
N ALA A 145 -20.19 -19.85 4.75
CA ALA A 145 -21.31 -20.41 3.97
C ALA A 145 -21.75 -21.82 4.42
N GLU A 146 -20.86 -22.59 5.04
CA GLU A 146 -21.16 -23.93 5.59
C GLU A 146 -21.62 -23.90 7.06
N LEU A 147 -21.59 -22.73 7.71
CA LEU A 147 -22.00 -22.59 9.12
C LEU A 147 -23.51 -22.74 9.26
N PRO A 148 -23.98 -23.23 10.43
CA PRO A 148 -25.38 -23.13 10.79
C PRO A 148 -25.91 -21.69 10.70
N GLU A 149 -27.21 -21.54 10.50
CA GLU A 149 -27.83 -20.23 10.24
C GLU A 149 -27.51 -19.16 11.30
N VAL A 150 -27.47 -19.53 12.57
CA VAL A 150 -27.23 -18.60 13.69
C VAL A 150 -25.78 -18.10 13.64
N GLU A 151 -24.81 -18.98 13.48
CA GLU A 151 -23.40 -18.64 13.40
C GLU A 151 -23.08 -17.84 12.13
N ARG A 152 -23.68 -18.23 11.00
CA ARG A 152 -23.53 -17.50 9.72
C ARG A 152 -24.08 -16.08 9.82
N ALA A 153 -25.25 -15.90 10.44
CA ALA A 153 -25.81 -14.57 10.69
C ALA A 153 -24.90 -13.74 11.61
N ARG A 154 -24.26 -14.37 12.59
CA ARG A 154 -23.32 -13.67 13.47
C ARG A 154 -22.05 -13.25 12.72
N VAL A 155 -21.47 -14.08 11.86
CA VAL A 155 -20.33 -13.73 11.00
C VAL A 155 -20.67 -12.50 10.13
N LYS A 156 -21.89 -12.45 9.58
CA LYS A 156 -22.37 -11.29 8.83
C LYS A 156 -22.36 -10.01 9.66
N VAL A 157 -22.95 -10.04 10.85
CA VAL A 157 -22.99 -8.88 11.77
C VAL A 157 -21.58 -8.42 12.14
N VAL A 158 -20.68 -9.36 12.42
CA VAL A 158 -19.27 -9.07 12.71
C VAL A 158 -18.59 -8.40 11.52
N GLY A 159 -18.77 -8.92 10.31
CA GLY A 159 -18.18 -8.36 9.09
C GLY A 159 -18.66 -6.93 8.79
N GLU A 160 -19.95 -6.69 8.92
CA GLU A 160 -20.55 -5.35 8.79
C GLU A 160 -19.94 -4.36 9.81
N ARG A 161 -19.84 -4.79 11.06
CA ARG A 161 -19.28 -3.95 12.12
C ARG A 161 -17.79 -3.66 11.90
N LEU A 162 -16.99 -4.67 11.50
CA LEU A 162 -15.57 -4.50 11.17
C LEU A 162 -15.36 -3.50 10.04
N SER A 163 -16.18 -3.55 9.00
CA SER A 163 -16.15 -2.59 7.89
C SER A 163 -16.35 -1.15 8.37
N MET A 164 -17.37 -0.93 9.22
CA MET A 164 -17.65 0.39 9.78
C MET A 164 -16.54 0.90 10.69
N LEU A 165 -15.99 0.03 11.52
CA LEU A 165 -14.88 0.38 12.43
C LEU A 165 -13.60 0.73 11.67
N SER A 166 -13.26 -0.02 10.63
CA SER A 166 -12.09 0.25 9.79
C SER A 166 -12.21 1.60 9.08
N GLN A 167 -13.38 1.91 8.53
CA GLN A 167 -13.64 3.21 7.93
C GLN A 167 -13.51 4.34 8.95
N LYS A 168 -14.11 4.19 10.13
CA LYS A 168 -14.02 5.18 11.20
C LYS A 168 -12.60 5.37 11.71
N PHE A 169 -11.82 4.30 11.80
CA PHE A 169 -10.40 4.37 12.16
C PHE A 169 -9.61 5.26 11.18
N SER A 170 -9.81 5.06 9.89
CA SER A 170 -9.17 5.84 8.84
C SER A 170 -9.57 7.32 8.90
N GLU A 171 -10.86 7.60 9.05
CA GLU A 171 -11.37 8.97 9.18
C GLU A 171 -10.82 9.69 10.41
N ASN A 172 -10.81 9.03 11.56
CA ASN A 172 -10.27 9.60 12.80
C ASN A 172 -8.79 9.97 12.64
N LEU A 173 -8.00 9.13 11.98
CA LEU A 173 -6.59 9.40 11.75
C LEU A 173 -6.39 10.61 10.82
N LEU A 174 -7.16 10.69 9.73
CA LEU A 174 -7.11 11.83 8.81
C LEU A 174 -7.52 13.12 9.51
N ASP A 175 -8.62 13.10 10.24
CA ASP A 175 -9.15 14.27 10.94
C ASP A 175 -8.22 14.73 12.07
N ALA A 176 -7.61 13.80 12.83
CA ALA A 176 -6.59 14.12 13.83
C ALA A 176 -5.35 14.76 13.20
N THR A 177 -4.93 14.28 12.02
CA THR A 177 -3.81 14.86 11.28
C THR A 177 -4.12 16.29 10.82
N ASN A 178 -5.32 16.51 10.29
CA ASN A 178 -5.77 17.84 9.79
C ASN A 178 -6.07 18.84 10.91
N ALA A 179 -6.49 18.37 12.09
CA ALA A 179 -6.89 19.24 13.20
C ALA A 179 -5.71 19.94 13.88
N TRP A 180 -4.48 19.47 13.67
CA TRP A 180 -3.30 20.04 14.30
C TRP A 180 -2.49 20.87 13.31
N GLU A 181 -2.08 22.04 13.77
CA GLU A 181 -1.15 22.92 13.07
C GLU A 181 -0.32 23.74 14.05
N LEU A 182 0.84 24.16 13.62
CA LEU A 182 1.67 25.13 14.31
C LEU A 182 2.02 26.28 13.35
N VAL A 183 1.67 27.50 13.72
CA VAL A 183 2.09 28.69 12.99
C VAL A 183 3.30 29.29 13.71
N VAL A 184 4.43 29.32 13.02
CA VAL A 184 5.66 29.92 13.48
C VAL A 184 5.76 31.34 12.90
N THR A 185 5.98 32.34 13.74
CA THR A 185 6.16 33.74 13.33
C THR A 185 7.60 34.23 13.57
N ASP A 186 8.37 33.52 14.37
CA ASP A 186 9.78 33.77 14.61
C ASP A 186 10.64 32.90 13.68
N GLU A 187 11.22 33.54 12.67
CA GLU A 187 12.05 32.85 11.67
C GLU A 187 13.25 32.13 12.28
N THR A 188 13.76 32.58 13.43
CA THR A 188 14.90 31.92 14.08
C THR A 188 14.64 30.48 14.49
N ARG A 189 13.38 30.13 14.75
CA ARG A 189 12.95 28.76 15.04
C ARG A 189 13.03 27.81 13.86
N LEU A 190 13.14 28.35 12.66
CA LEU A 190 13.26 27.58 11.41
C LEU A 190 14.71 27.34 10.99
N ALA A 191 15.68 27.70 11.84
CA ALA A 191 17.10 27.46 11.58
C ALA A 191 17.35 25.97 11.25
N GLY A 192 18.19 25.72 10.25
CA GLY A 192 18.49 24.39 9.75
C GLY A 192 17.47 23.81 8.74
N ILE A 193 16.22 24.31 8.74
CA ILE A 193 15.20 23.88 7.78
C ILE A 193 15.53 24.42 6.39
N PRO A 194 15.56 23.58 5.34
CA PRO A 194 15.86 23.98 3.97
C PRO A 194 14.92 25.09 3.44
N GLU A 195 15.43 25.90 2.52
CA GLU A 195 14.70 27.06 1.96
C GLU A 195 13.40 26.65 1.26
N ASP A 196 13.42 25.56 0.51
CA ASP A 196 12.22 25.04 -0.18
C ASP A 196 11.15 24.54 0.81
N ALA A 197 11.56 23.94 1.92
CA ALA A 197 10.65 23.55 3.00
C ALA A 197 10.05 24.79 3.70
N ARG A 198 10.85 25.82 3.96
CA ARG A 198 10.36 27.09 4.50
C ARG A 198 9.39 27.76 3.53
N ALA A 199 9.68 27.73 2.23
CA ALA A 199 8.77 28.22 1.19
C ALA A 199 7.44 27.46 1.18
N LEU A 200 7.47 26.13 1.35
CA LEU A 200 6.26 25.30 1.49
C LEU A 200 5.43 25.71 2.71
N PHE A 201 6.07 25.88 3.87
CA PHE A 201 5.38 26.29 5.09
C PHE A 201 4.79 27.69 4.99
N ALA A 202 5.47 28.63 4.31
CA ALA A 202 4.95 29.96 4.03
C ALA A 202 3.75 29.91 3.08
N ALA A 203 3.80 29.09 2.03
CA ALA A 203 2.68 28.87 1.12
C ALA A 203 1.46 28.27 1.84
N ASN A 204 1.69 27.31 2.73
CA ASN A 204 0.63 26.72 3.56
C ASN A 204 0.00 27.74 4.51
N ALA A 205 0.78 28.63 5.10
CA ALA A 205 0.27 29.72 5.94
C ALA A 205 -0.60 30.69 5.12
N LYS A 206 -0.10 31.13 3.97
CA LYS A 206 -0.82 32.03 3.05
C LYS A 206 -2.16 31.44 2.59
N SER A 207 -2.18 30.17 2.22
CA SER A 207 -3.41 29.47 1.81
C SER A 207 -4.44 29.39 2.93
N ALA A 208 -3.98 29.33 4.18
CA ALA A 208 -4.83 29.33 5.38
C ALA A 208 -5.17 30.75 5.88
N GLY A 209 -4.77 31.81 5.17
CA GLY A 209 -4.97 33.19 5.58
C GLY A 209 -4.18 33.61 6.83
N LYS A 210 -3.02 32.99 7.07
CA LYS A 210 -2.16 33.20 8.24
C LYS A 210 -0.83 33.84 7.83
N GLU A 211 -0.24 34.60 8.75
CA GLU A 211 1.11 35.14 8.58
C GLU A 211 2.16 34.18 9.16
N GLY A 212 3.36 34.18 8.57
CA GLY A 212 4.46 33.32 8.99
C GLY A 212 4.51 31.99 8.25
N TRP A 213 4.80 30.94 8.98
CA TRP A 213 5.03 29.58 8.45
C TRP A 213 4.10 28.60 9.15
N ARG A 214 3.26 27.90 8.38
CA ARG A 214 2.32 26.90 8.88
C ARG A 214 2.91 25.50 8.69
N ILE A 215 3.16 24.82 9.81
CA ILE A 215 3.63 23.44 9.88
C ILE A 215 2.45 22.55 10.23
N THR A 216 2.29 21.44 9.55
CA THR A 216 1.21 20.47 9.74
C THR A 216 1.78 19.08 10.10
N LEU A 217 0.91 18.13 10.45
CA LEU A 217 1.28 16.74 10.69
C LEU A 217 1.23 15.86 9.44
N HIS A 218 0.97 16.43 8.26
CA HIS A 218 1.20 15.70 7.02
C HIS A 218 2.67 15.32 6.88
N PHE A 219 2.92 14.10 6.43
CA PHE A 219 4.24 13.49 6.51
C PHE A 219 5.36 14.35 5.91
N PRO A 220 5.24 14.95 4.71
CA PRO A 220 6.30 15.81 4.18
C PRO A 220 6.65 17.00 5.08
N SER A 221 5.64 17.64 5.67
CA SER A 221 5.82 18.75 6.61
C SER A 221 6.51 18.31 7.90
N TYR A 222 6.01 17.22 8.48
CA TYR A 222 6.55 16.61 9.70
C TYR A 222 8.01 16.19 9.52
N LEU A 223 8.30 15.41 8.48
CA LEU A 223 9.63 14.85 8.24
C LEU A 223 10.70 15.92 8.08
N LEU A 224 10.41 17.00 7.33
CA LEU A 224 11.34 18.10 7.10
C LEU A 224 11.76 18.80 8.39
N VAL A 225 10.84 18.98 9.32
CA VAL A 225 11.15 19.53 10.65
C VAL A 225 11.99 18.55 11.46
N MET A 226 11.61 17.28 11.48
CA MET A 226 12.31 16.26 12.27
C MET A 226 13.74 16.02 11.81
N GLN A 227 14.02 16.12 10.52
CA GLN A 227 15.36 15.91 9.97
C GLN A 227 16.25 17.15 10.05
N TYR A 228 15.69 18.35 9.94
CA TYR A 228 16.49 19.54 9.65
C TYR A 228 16.39 20.67 10.68
N ALA A 229 15.32 20.76 11.47
CA ALA A 229 15.18 21.86 12.42
C ALA A 229 16.24 21.81 13.52
N ASP A 230 17.04 22.86 13.66
CA ASP A 230 18.00 22.99 14.75
C ASP A 230 17.29 23.22 16.11
N ASP A 231 16.09 23.80 16.10
CA ASP A 231 15.26 23.98 17.29
C ASP A 231 14.75 22.63 17.83
N ARG A 232 15.41 22.14 18.86
CA ARG A 232 15.06 20.87 19.52
C ARG A 232 13.64 20.87 20.09
N SER A 233 13.19 22.02 20.63
CA SER A 233 11.85 22.14 21.19
C SER A 233 10.77 22.05 20.12
N LEU A 234 11.05 22.55 18.90
CA LEU A 234 10.16 22.41 17.75
C LEU A 234 10.03 20.93 17.36
N ARG A 235 11.15 20.19 17.28
CA ARG A 235 11.12 18.75 16.99
C ARG A 235 10.32 17.98 18.06
N GLU A 236 10.55 18.26 19.34
CA GLU A 236 9.79 17.62 20.43
C GLU A 236 8.28 17.89 20.33
N THR A 237 7.89 19.13 20.03
CA THR A 237 6.49 19.53 19.86
C THR A 237 5.83 18.75 18.74
N LEU A 238 6.46 18.70 17.57
CA LEU A 238 5.93 17.95 16.43
C LEU A 238 5.91 16.44 16.67
N TYR A 239 6.97 15.90 17.25
CA TYR A 239 7.06 14.47 17.58
C TYR A 239 5.92 14.04 18.49
N ARG A 240 5.68 14.81 19.55
CA ARG A 240 4.58 14.53 20.48
C ARG A 240 3.23 14.59 19.77
N ALA A 241 2.97 15.65 19.02
CA ALA A 241 1.72 15.81 18.29
C ALA A 241 1.50 14.66 17.28
N PHE A 242 2.53 14.29 16.52
CA PHE A 242 2.46 13.22 15.53
C PHE A 242 2.26 11.84 16.17
N SER A 243 2.99 11.55 17.25
CA SER A 243 2.97 10.23 17.89
C SER A 243 1.75 9.98 18.79
N THR A 244 0.95 11.03 19.07
CA THR A 244 -0.29 10.93 19.87
C THR A 244 -1.56 11.13 19.06
N ARG A 245 -1.46 11.18 17.72
CA ARG A 245 -2.63 11.33 16.84
C ARG A 245 -3.66 10.23 17.07
N ALA A 246 -4.92 10.58 16.90
CA ALA A 246 -6.05 9.67 17.02
C ALA A 246 -6.07 8.88 18.33
N SER A 247 -5.68 9.50 19.42
CA SER A 247 -5.62 8.91 20.75
C SER A 247 -6.38 9.72 21.79
N GLU A 248 -6.34 9.28 23.04
CA GLU A 248 -6.95 9.95 24.18
C GLU A 248 -6.32 11.33 24.51
N PHE A 249 -5.09 11.59 24.04
CA PHE A 249 -4.37 12.85 24.35
C PHE A 249 -4.93 14.08 23.63
N ASP A 250 -5.77 13.91 22.65
CA ASP A 250 -6.37 14.94 21.78
C ASP A 250 -7.78 15.30 22.26
N GLY A 251 -8.03 15.11 23.54
CA GLY A 251 -9.37 15.27 24.13
C GLY A 251 -10.32 14.16 23.74
N GLY A 252 -9.83 13.10 23.12
CA GLY A 252 -10.59 11.93 22.73
C GLY A 252 -11.53 12.11 21.52
N LYS A 253 -11.48 13.25 20.85
CA LYS A 253 -12.39 13.54 19.72
C LYS A 253 -12.23 12.54 18.57
N TYR A 254 -10.99 12.13 18.30
CA TYR A 254 -10.62 11.23 17.21
C TYR A 254 -9.98 9.94 17.73
N ASP A 255 -10.30 9.53 18.96
CA ASP A 255 -9.65 8.42 19.64
C ASP A 255 -9.97 7.06 19.00
N ASN A 256 -8.95 6.40 18.47
CA ASN A 256 -9.03 5.07 17.90
C ASN A 256 -8.88 3.95 18.94
N THR A 257 -8.58 4.25 20.19
CA THR A 257 -8.37 3.22 21.23
C THR A 257 -9.58 2.31 21.41
N PRO A 258 -10.82 2.83 21.54
CA PRO A 258 -12.00 1.97 21.64
C PRO A 258 -12.24 1.14 20.37
N LEU A 259 -11.93 1.69 19.20
CA LEU A 259 -12.08 0.99 17.93
C LEU A 259 -11.13 -0.20 17.84
N ILE A 260 -9.87 -0.03 18.26
CA ILE A 260 -8.87 -1.11 18.29
C ILE A 260 -9.37 -2.27 19.16
N SER A 261 -9.84 -1.99 20.37
CA SER A 261 -10.36 -3.01 21.28
C SER A 261 -11.54 -3.78 20.68
N GLU A 262 -12.48 -3.08 20.08
CA GLU A 262 -13.64 -3.71 19.44
C GLU A 262 -13.25 -4.51 18.20
N ILE A 263 -12.37 -3.99 17.35
CA ILE A 263 -11.86 -4.68 16.15
C ILE A 263 -11.20 -6.00 16.55
N LEU A 264 -10.33 -6.01 17.56
CA LEU A 264 -9.62 -7.21 18.00
C LEU A 264 -10.57 -8.26 18.58
N ARG A 265 -11.58 -7.85 19.34
CA ARG A 265 -12.64 -8.77 19.85
C ARG A 265 -13.42 -9.40 18.72
N LEU A 266 -13.85 -8.59 17.74
CA LEU A 266 -14.64 -9.06 16.61
C LEU A 266 -13.84 -9.99 15.70
N ARG A 267 -12.56 -9.70 15.43
CA ARG A 267 -11.67 -10.59 14.66
C ARG A 267 -11.48 -11.94 15.37
N ARG A 268 -11.30 -11.92 16.67
CA ARG A 268 -11.17 -13.16 17.47
C ARG A 268 -12.46 -13.97 17.44
N GLU A 269 -13.61 -13.32 17.57
CA GLU A 269 -14.93 -13.97 17.47
C GLU A 269 -15.15 -14.58 16.08
N GLU A 270 -14.85 -13.82 15.01
CA GLU A 270 -14.99 -14.29 13.64
C GLU A 270 -14.13 -15.54 13.37
N ALA A 271 -12.87 -15.52 13.76
CA ALA A 271 -11.96 -16.66 13.62
C ALA A 271 -12.50 -17.89 14.35
N ALA A 272 -12.99 -17.74 15.58
CA ALA A 272 -13.59 -18.83 16.35
C ALA A 272 -14.85 -19.40 15.69
N LEU A 273 -15.74 -18.54 15.19
CA LEU A 273 -16.93 -18.95 14.45
C LEU A 273 -16.59 -19.75 13.19
N LEU A 274 -15.52 -19.36 12.48
CA LEU A 274 -15.03 -20.05 11.28
C LEU A 274 -14.20 -21.30 11.58
N GLY A 275 -13.97 -21.63 12.84
CA GLY A 275 -13.25 -22.85 13.26
C GLY A 275 -11.75 -22.71 13.30
N PHE A 276 -11.20 -21.49 13.27
CA PHE A 276 -9.78 -21.22 13.42
C PHE A 276 -9.39 -21.03 14.88
N ALA A 277 -8.14 -21.37 15.22
CA ALA A 277 -7.62 -21.18 16.57
C ALA A 277 -7.48 -19.68 16.93
N ASP A 278 -7.12 -18.85 15.95
CA ASP A 278 -7.01 -17.40 16.06
C ASP A 278 -7.19 -16.71 14.69
N TYR A 279 -7.24 -15.39 14.71
CA TYR A 279 -7.42 -14.60 13.47
C TYR A 279 -6.21 -14.70 12.53
N ALA A 280 -5.00 -14.86 13.05
CA ALA A 280 -3.82 -15.00 12.21
C ALA A 280 -3.90 -16.30 11.37
N GLU A 281 -4.36 -17.40 11.95
CA GLU A 281 -4.59 -18.65 11.20
C GLU A 281 -5.61 -18.45 10.08
N SER A 282 -6.72 -17.77 10.37
CA SER A 282 -7.73 -17.40 9.35
C SER A 282 -7.13 -16.51 8.25
N SER A 283 -6.35 -15.51 8.62
CA SER A 283 -5.69 -14.60 7.67
C SER A 283 -4.71 -15.34 6.74
N LEU A 284 -3.98 -16.33 7.25
CA LEU A 284 -3.01 -17.09 6.46
C LEU A 284 -3.64 -18.11 5.50
N ALA A 285 -4.91 -18.43 5.65
CA ALA A 285 -5.60 -19.40 4.80
C ALA A 285 -5.55 -19.07 3.29
N THR A 286 -5.28 -17.82 2.94
CA THR A 286 -5.17 -17.33 1.55
C THR A 286 -3.77 -16.83 1.18
N LYS A 287 -2.76 -17.11 2.00
CA LYS A 287 -1.38 -16.60 1.85
C LYS A 287 -0.39 -17.73 1.54
N MET A 288 0.86 -17.37 1.24
CA MET A 288 1.95 -18.32 0.99
C MET A 288 2.42 -19.01 2.25
N ALA A 289 2.50 -18.28 3.37
CA ALA A 289 2.91 -18.84 4.66
C ALA A 289 1.83 -19.79 5.20
N ASP A 290 2.23 -20.94 5.71
CA ASP A 290 1.31 -22.00 6.12
C ASP A 290 0.72 -21.77 7.52
N THR A 291 1.53 -21.28 8.47
CA THR A 291 1.12 -21.13 9.86
C THR A 291 1.61 -19.85 10.52
N PRO A 292 0.89 -19.31 11.52
CA PRO A 292 1.38 -18.17 12.32
C PRO A 292 2.72 -18.46 13.02
N ALA A 293 2.96 -19.71 13.43
CA ALA A 293 4.23 -20.11 14.06
C ALA A 293 5.41 -19.99 13.10
N GLU A 294 5.23 -20.36 11.83
CA GLU A 294 6.23 -20.17 10.77
C GLU A 294 6.59 -18.70 10.58
N VAL A 295 5.59 -17.83 10.49
CA VAL A 295 5.79 -16.38 10.35
C VAL A 295 6.51 -15.78 11.56
N ILE A 296 6.11 -16.14 12.77
CA ILE A 296 6.75 -15.66 13.99
C ILE A 296 8.20 -16.16 14.07
N ALA A 297 8.47 -17.40 13.71
CA ALA A 297 9.83 -17.95 13.67
C ALA A 297 10.71 -17.20 12.66
N PHE A 298 10.20 -16.95 11.45
CA PHE A 298 10.87 -16.14 10.41
C PHE A 298 11.21 -14.75 10.92
N LEU A 299 10.25 -14.04 11.52
CA LEU A 299 10.45 -12.69 12.04
C LEU A 299 11.47 -12.64 13.19
N ARG A 300 11.44 -13.64 14.08
CA ARG A 300 12.41 -13.74 15.17
C ARG A 300 13.82 -14.06 14.70
N ASP A 301 13.96 -14.92 13.69
CA ASP A 301 15.25 -15.21 13.07
C ASP A 301 15.81 -13.95 12.41
N LEU A 302 15.00 -13.24 11.63
CA LEU A 302 15.39 -11.98 11.00
C LEU A 302 15.79 -10.93 12.03
N ALA A 303 15.02 -10.78 13.14
CA ALA A 303 15.37 -9.88 14.24
C ALA A 303 16.71 -10.24 14.86
N SER A 304 16.97 -11.53 15.11
CA SER A 304 18.22 -11.99 15.73
C SER A 304 19.46 -11.69 14.87
N ARG A 305 19.32 -11.75 13.56
CA ARG A 305 20.37 -11.42 12.58
C ARG A 305 20.57 -9.91 12.45
N ALA A 306 19.49 -9.11 12.45
CA ALA A 306 19.55 -7.67 12.26
C ALA A 306 19.92 -6.89 13.54
N LYS A 307 19.54 -7.38 14.71
CA LYS A 307 19.69 -6.64 15.98
C LYS A 307 21.14 -6.25 16.32
N PRO A 308 22.18 -7.08 16.14
CA PRO A 308 23.56 -6.66 16.37
C PRO A 308 23.99 -5.47 15.50
N PHE A 309 23.51 -5.42 14.25
CA PHE A 309 23.75 -4.28 13.35
C PHE A 309 22.99 -3.04 13.82
N ALA A 310 21.75 -3.20 14.22
CA ALA A 310 20.93 -2.12 14.76
C ALA A 310 21.50 -1.52 16.06
N GLU A 311 22.02 -2.35 16.95
CA GLU A 311 22.70 -1.92 18.19
C GLU A 311 23.96 -1.12 17.88
N LYS A 312 24.75 -1.56 16.89
CA LYS A 312 25.93 -0.84 16.42
C LYS A 312 25.55 0.50 15.79
N ASP A 313 24.52 0.52 14.96
CA ASP A 313 24.00 1.74 14.34
C ASP A 313 23.56 2.76 15.41
N MET A 314 22.78 2.31 16.40
CA MET A 314 22.27 3.17 17.48
C MET A 314 23.41 3.69 18.37
N ALA A 315 24.39 2.85 18.70
CA ALA A 315 25.54 3.26 19.47
C ALA A 315 26.37 4.34 18.75
N ALA A 316 26.60 4.18 17.45
CA ALA A 316 27.29 5.17 16.62
C ALA A 316 26.51 6.49 16.53
N LEU A 317 25.17 6.40 16.41
CA LEU A 317 24.31 7.58 16.37
C LEU A 317 24.32 8.36 17.68
N ARG A 318 24.24 7.69 18.82
CA ARG A 318 24.30 8.33 20.15
C ARG A 318 25.65 8.97 20.40
N ALA A 319 26.74 8.31 20.06
CA ALA A 319 28.09 8.87 20.17
C ALA A 319 28.22 10.15 19.35
N PHE A 320 27.80 10.12 18.08
CA PHE A 320 27.83 11.30 17.22
C PHE A 320 26.95 12.44 17.75
N ALA A 321 25.76 12.15 18.25
CA ALA A 321 24.85 13.15 18.83
C ALA A 321 25.49 13.84 20.04
N ALA A 322 26.17 13.09 20.93
CA ALA A 322 26.85 13.62 22.09
C ALA A 322 28.09 14.43 21.72
N ASP A 323 28.94 13.90 20.82
CA ASP A 323 30.26 14.45 20.52
C ASP A 323 30.20 15.66 19.57
N GLU A 324 29.29 15.64 18.61
CA GLU A 324 29.24 16.62 17.50
C GLU A 324 28.01 17.54 17.54
N LEU A 325 26.92 17.16 18.22
CA LEU A 325 25.68 17.92 18.24
C LEU A 325 25.27 18.47 19.62
N ASP A 326 26.11 18.29 20.66
CA ASP A 326 25.81 18.65 22.05
C ASP A 326 24.53 18.01 22.59
N ILE A 327 24.15 16.83 22.07
CA ILE A 327 22.97 16.07 22.50
C ILE A 327 23.42 14.84 23.29
N ALA A 328 23.79 15.04 24.55
CA ALA A 328 24.28 13.96 25.43
C ALA A 328 23.18 12.94 25.79
N ASP A 329 21.93 13.38 25.86
CA ASP A 329 20.74 12.54 26.13
C ASP A 329 19.81 12.57 24.91
N MET A 330 20.16 11.80 23.88
CA MET A 330 19.42 11.72 22.64
C MET A 330 18.04 11.11 22.88
N GLN A 331 17.01 11.88 22.59
CA GLN A 331 15.61 11.49 22.67
C GLN A 331 15.06 11.03 21.31
N PRO A 332 13.91 10.35 21.24
CA PRO A 332 13.31 9.93 19.98
C PRO A 332 13.10 11.04 18.95
N TRP A 333 12.80 12.27 19.37
CA TRP A 333 12.66 13.44 18.50
C TRP A 333 14.00 14.00 17.97
N ASP A 334 15.12 13.52 18.49
CA ASP A 334 16.45 13.87 18.01
C ASP A 334 16.98 12.86 16.97
N GLN A 335 16.39 11.67 16.90
CA GLN A 335 16.94 10.55 16.13
C GLN A 335 17.03 10.86 14.64
N ALA A 336 15.96 11.36 14.02
CA ALA A 336 15.96 11.69 12.59
C ALA A 336 16.95 12.83 12.27
N TYR A 337 17.01 13.86 13.12
CA TYR A 337 17.94 14.97 13.02
C TYR A 337 19.41 14.51 13.12
N ALA A 338 19.72 13.75 14.16
CA ALA A 338 21.07 13.22 14.36
C ALA A 338 21.48 12.25 13.24
N SER A 339 20.57 11.42 12.74
CA SER A 339 20.80 10.50 11.63
C SER A 339 21.16 11.24 10.35
N GLU A 340 20.44 12.31 10.02
CA GLU A 340 20.73 13.12 8.82
C GLU A 340 22.10 13.80 8.94
N LYS A 341 22.42 14.38 10.10
CA LYS A 341 23.75 14.99 10.34
C LYS A 341 24.87 13.95 10.30
N LEU A 342 24.69 12.77 10.87
CA LEU A 342 25.67 11.68 10.81
C LEU A 342 25.89 11.19 9.37
N ARG A 343 24.82 11.05 8.60
CA ARG A 343 24.90 10.65 7.19
C ARG A 343 25.69 11.68 6.38
N GLN A 344 25.40 12.97 6.54
CA GLN A 344 26.15 14.06 5.90
C GLN A 344 27.62 14.04 6.29
N ALA A 345 27.93 13.89 7.59
CA ALA A 345 29.31 13.85 8.09
C ALA A 345 30.10 12.63 7.56
N ARG A 346 29.43 11.47 7.49
CA ARG A 346 30.08 10.20 7.13
C ARG A 346 30.27 10.02 5.63
N TYR A 347 29.30 10.45 4.82
CA TYR A 347 29.25 10.21 3.38
C TYR A 347 29.41 11.48 2.54
N SER A 348 29.49 12.64 3.15
CA SER A 348 29.72 13.94 2.50
C SER A 348 28.65 14.30 1.46
N TYR A 349 27.38 13.97 1.71
CA TYR A 349 26.23 14.43 0.95
C TYR A 349 25.00 14.57 1.84
N SER A 350 23.96 15.26 1.34
CA SER A 350 22.67 15.37 1.98
C SER A 350 21.53 15.00 1.03
N ASP A 351 20.38 14.61 1.57
CA ASP A 351 19.16 14.42 0.77
C ASP A 351 18.75 15.70 0.04
N GLN A 352 19.05 16.87 0.60
CA GLN A 352 18.76 18.15 -0.02
C GLN A 352 19.62 18.42 -1.26
N GLU A 353 20.89 17.97 -1.27
CA GLU A 353 21.75 18.00 -2.44
C GLU A 353 21.25 17.03 -3.51
N VAL A 354 21.00 15.80 -3.12
CA VAL A 354 20.59 14.72 -4.01
C VAL A 354 19.24 15.02 -4.67
N LYS A 355 18.27 15.52 -3.92
CA LYS A 355 16.92 15.77 -4.46
C LYS A 355 16.89 16.86 -5.54
N GLN A 356 17.90 17.73 -5.63
CA GLN A 356 18.00 18.72 -6.71
C GLN A 356 18.12 18.05 -8.09
N TYR A 357 18.53 16.80 -8.14
CA TYR A 357 18.65 16.01 -9.37
C TYR A 357 17.39 15.17 -9.70
N PHE A 358 16.45 15.03 -8.77
CA PHE A 358 15.27 14.22 -8.99
C PHE A 358 14.02 15.09 -9.13
N THR A 359 13.81 15.63 -10.33
CA THR A 359 12.54 16.30 -10.64
C THR A 359 11.50 15.30 -11.10
N GLU A 360 10.23 15.53 -10.78
CA GLU A 360 9.14 14.62 -11.15
C GLU A 360 9.15 14.26 -12.66
N PRO A 361 9.24 15.21 -13.61
CA PRO A 361 9.22 14.87 -15.03
C PRO A 361 10.40 14.00 -15.47
N THR A 362 11.61 14.24 -14.96
CA THR A 362 12.80 13.47 -15.33
C THR A 362 12.80 12.08 -14.72
N VAL A 363 12.30 11.95 -13.49
CA VAL A 363 12.14 10.66 -12.81
C VAL A 363 11.12 9.80 -13.55
N PHE A 364 9.97 10.34 -13.94
CA PHE A 364 9.00 9.60 -14.76
C PHE A 364 9.57 9.17 -16.11
N SER A 365 10.25 10.07 -16.81
CA SER A 365 10.90 9.74 -18.10
C SER A 365 11.87 8.57 -17.97
N GLY A 366 12.71 8.58 -16.93
CA GLY A 366 13.66 7.50 -16.67
C GLY A 366 13.00 6.19 -16.24
N LEU A 367 11.97 6.26 -15.39
CA LEU A 367 11.19 5.10 -14.96
C LEU A 367 10.47 4.43 -16.13
N PHE A 368 9.86 5.23 -17.03
CA PHE A 368 9.20 4.71 -18.21
C PHE A 368 10.19 4.05 -19.16
N LYS A 369 11.36 4.66 -19.37
CA LYS A 369 12.41 4.06 -20.20
C LYS A 369 12.91 2.73 -19.63
N LEU A 370 13.03 2.62 -18.30
CA LEU A 370 13.36 1.36 -17.63
C LEU A 370 12.33 0.29 -17.95
N ALA A 371 11.05 0.58 -17.76
CA ALA A 371 9.96 -0.35 -18.05
C ALA A 371 9.89 -0.73 -19.54
N GLU A 372 10.11 0.22 -20.43
CA GLU A 372 10.22 0.01 -21.86
C GLU A 372 11.34 -0.97 -22.22
N THR A 373 12.53 -0.77 -21.60
CA THR A 373 13.69 -1.63 -21.83
C THR A 373 13.47 -3.05 -21.34
N LEU A 374 12.91 -3.20 -20.13
CA LEU A 374 12.74 -4.52 -19.52
C LEU A 374 11.56 -5.31 -20.09
N TYR A 375 10.48 -4.63 -20.44
CA TYR A 375 9.20 -5.30 -20.71
C TYR A 375 8.70 -5.15 -22.14
N GLY A 376 9.43 -4.41 -23.00
CA GLY A 376 9.05 -4.24 -24.41
C GLY A 376 7.75 -3.46 -24.60
N ILE A 377 7.52 -2.46 -23.78
CA ILE A 377 6.36 -1.56 -23.82
C ILE A 377 6.79 -0.14 -24.14
N ARG A 378 5.83 0.74 -24.39
CA ARG A 378 6.04 2.19 -24.48
C ARG A 378 4.98 2.90 -23.64
N ILE A 379 5.38 3.89 -22.85
CA ILE A 379 4.48 4.68 -22.00
C ILE A 379 4.47 6.11 -22.52
N ARG A 380 3.27 6.65 -22.76
CA ARG A 380 3.09 7.99 -23.29
C ARG A 380 2.04 8.77 -22.48
N PRO A 381 2.21 10.11 -22.34
CA PRO A 381 1.16 10.96 -21.80
C PRO A 381 -0.07 10.91 -22.69
N ALA A 382 -1.25 10.95 -22.08
CA ALA A 382 -2.52 11.05 -22.77
C ALA A 382 -3.49 11.92 -21.95
N THR A 383 -4.68 12.16 -22.48
CA THR A 383 -5.68 13.01 -21.82
C THR A 383 -6.88 12.18 -21.40
N ALA A 384 -7.29 12.34 -20.15
CA ALA A 384 -8.52 11.76 -19.59
C ALA A 384 -9.14 12.74 -18.59
N SER A 385 -10.40 12.51 -18.21
CA SER A 385 -11.02 13.19 -17.09
C SER A 385 -10.35 12.81 -15.80
N VAL A 386 -10.04 13.78 -14.95
CA VAL A 386 -9.32 13.61 -13.68
C VAL A 386 -10.08 14.27 -12.52
N TRP A 387 -9.81 13.84 -11.30
CA TRP A 387 -10.44 14.35 -10.06
C TRP A 387 -9.73 15.56 -9.46
N HIS A 388 -8.49 15.83 -9.88
CA HIS A 388 -7.70 16.98 -9.42
C HIS A 388 -6.71 17.42 -10.51
N SER A 389 -6.37 18.70 -10.55
CA SER A 389 -5.50 19.30 -11.59
C SER A 389 -4.08 18.72 -11.60
N ASP A 390 -3.60 18.19 -10.48
CA ASP A 390 -2.27 17.60 -10.37
C ASP A 390 -2.17 16.16 -10.93
N VAL A 391 -3.32 15.54 -11.20
CA VAL A 391 -3.37 14.15 -11.69
C VAL A 391 -2.99 14.10 -13.16
N LYS A 392 -2.09 13.18 -13.48
CA LYS A 392 -1.64 12.88 -14.86
C LYS A 392 -2.20 11.54 -15.31
N TYR A 393 -2.39 11.39 -16.61
CA TYR A 393 -2.86 10.15 -17.23
C TYR A 393 -1.89 9.69 -18.31
N PHE A 394 -1.63 8.38 -18.33
CA PHE A 394 -0.69 7.74 -19.24
C PHE A 394 -1.29 6.49 -19.88
N GLU A 395 -0.90 6.25 -21.12
CA GLU A 395 -1.19 5.03 -21.87
C GLU A 395 0.06 4.15 -21.96
N VAL A 396 -0.15 2.86 -21.77
CA VAL A 396 0.87 1.82 -21.98
C VAL A 396 0.58 1.11 -23.30
N CYS A 397 1.55 1.12 -24.19
CA CYS A 397 1.40 0.58 -25.55
C CYS A 397 2.38 -0.58 -25.78
N ARG A 398 1.97 -1.53 -26.63
CA ARG A 398 2.82 -2.53 -27.23
C ARG A 398 2.51 -2.57 -28.71
N ASP A 399 3.53 -2.51 -29.58
CA ASP A 399 3.38 -2.47 -31.03
C ASP A 399 2.32 -1.43 -31.50
N ASP A 400 2.38 -0.22 -30.91
CA ASP A 400 1.47 0.92 -31.12
C ASP A 400 0.00 0.70 -30.64
N GLU A 401 -0.35 -0.48 -30.11
CA GLU A 401 -1.66 -0.74 -29.52
C GLU A 401 -1.65 -0.39 -28.02
N VAL A 402 -2.68 0.32 -27.55
CA VAL A 402 -2.89 0.61 -26.13
C VAL A 402 -3.34 -0.67 -25.43
N ILE A 403 -2.48 -1.20 -24.53
CA ILE A 403 -2.74 -2.43 -23.77
C ILE A 403 -3.18 -2.16 -22.32
N ALA A 404 -2.91 -0.96 -21.82
CA ALA A 404 -3.22 -0.56 -20.44
C ALA A 404 -3.13 0.97 -20.29
N SER A 405 -3.60 1.49 -19.16
CA SER A 405 -3.41 2.90 -18.80
C SER A 405 -3.40 3.10 -17.28
N PHE A 406 -2.93 4.26 -16.83
CA PHE A 406 -2.94 4.59 -15.41
C PHE A 406 -3.00 6.10 -15.15
N TYR A 407 -3.53 6.42 -13.97
CA TYR A 407 -3.51 7.76 -13.41
C TYR A 407 -2.39 7.86 -12.38
N ALA A 408 -1.70 9.00 -12.35
CA ALA A 408 -0.67 9.30 -11.36
C ALA A 408 -1.08 10.52 -10.54
N ASP A 409 -1.35 10.31 -9.26
CA ASP A 409 -1.72 11.31 -8.26
C ASP A 409 -0.64 11.37 -7.17
N LEU A 410 0.36 12.24 -7.35
CA LEU A 410 1.63 12.14 -6.64
C LEU A 410 1.75 13.01 -5.40
N TYR A 411 0.95 14.08 -5.27
CA TYR A 411 1.20 15.11 -4.27
C TYR A 411 0.25 15.05 -3.10
N ALA A 412 0.77 15.37 -1.91
CA ALA A 412 -0.01 15.50 -0.68
C ALA A 412 -0.96 16.70 -0.76
N ARG A 413 -2.17 16.55 -0.17
CA ARG A 413 -3.16 17.60 0.04
C ARG A 413 -4.09 17.25 1.20
N GLU A 414 -4.74 18.25 1.80
CA GLU A 414 -5.59 18.06 2.99
C GLU A 414 -6.74 17.07 2.79
N SER A 415 -7.29 16.99 1.57
CA SER A 415 -8.40 16.08 1.23
C SER A 415 -7.94 14.67 0.83
N LYS A 416 -6.66 14.35 0.99
CA LYS A 416 -6.07 13.09 0.54
C LYS A 416 -5.49 12.30 1.70
N ARG A 417 -5.85 11.02 1.77
CA ARG A 417 -5.29 10.08 2.74
C ARG A 417 -3.77 10.00 2.58
N SER A 418 -3.06 9.92 3.70
CA SER A 418 -1.60 9.77 3.73
C SER A 418 -1.15 8.37 3.28
N GLY A 419 0.13 8.25 2.96
CA GLY A 419 0.75 7.03 2.47
C GLY A 419 0.87 7.00 0.95
N ALA A 420 1.37 5.90 0.42
CA ALA A 420 1.38 5.62 -1.01
C ALA A 420 0.66 4.30 -1.24
N TRP A 421 0.02 4.16 -2.38
CA TRP A 421 -0.68 2.93 -2.77
C TRP A 421 -0.98 2.88 -4.26
N MET A 422 -1.10 1.69 -4.76
CA MET A 422 -1.74 1.41 -6.04
C MET A 422 -3.15 0.89 -5.81
N ASP A 423 -4.08 1.22 -6.70
CA ASP A 423 -5.41 0.60 -6.75
C ASP A 423 -5.85 0.42 -8.22
N ALA A 424 -6.88 -0.38 -8.45
CA ALA A 424 -7.36 -0.68 -9.78
C ALA A 424 -8.69 0.03 -10.05
N ASP A 425 -8.76 0.80 -11.14
CA ASP A 425 -10.04 1.26 -11.70
C ASP A 425 -10.71 0.15 -12.50
N ARG A 426 -9.91 -0.54 -13.34
CA ARG A 426 -10.41 -1.50 -14.30
C ARG A 426 -9.45 -2.68 -14.44
N THR A 427 -9.99 -3.89 -14.43
CA THR A 427 -9.24 -5.13 -14.58
C THR A 427 -9.26 -5.60 -16.03
N ARG A 428 -8.15 -6.19 -16.51
CA ARG A 428 -8.11 -6.82 -17.82
C ARG A 428 -9.01 -8.05 -17.83
N CYS A 429 -9.96 -8.08 -18.75
CA CYS A 429 -10.86 -9.21 -18.90
C CYS A 429 -11.50 -9.24 -20.30
N VAL A 430 -12.09 -10.37 -20.67
CA VAL A 430 -12.94 -10.47 -21.87
C VAL A 430 -14.39 -10.50 -21.41
N MET A 431 -15.16 -9.50 -21.83
CA MET A 431 -16.60 -9.39 -21.57
C MET A 431 -17.36 -9.30 -22.88
N ASP A 432 -18.37 -10.15 -23.06
CA ASP A 432 -19.17 -10.21 -24.30
C ASP A 432 -18.31 -10.30 -25.57
N GLY A 433 -17.19 -11.02 -25.50
CA GLY A 433 -16.23 -11.17 -26.59
C GLY A 433 -15.31 -9.97 -26.85
N VAL A 434 -15.40 -8.92 -26.03
CA VAL A 434 -14.57 -7.71 -26.13
C VAL A 434 -13.51 -7.69 -25.03
N LEU A 435 -12.26 -7.47 -25.43
CA LEU A 435 -11.16 -7.29 -24.46
C LEU A 435 -11.25 -5.91 -23.82
N GLN A 436 -11.35 -5.89 -22.48
CA GLN A 436 -11.19 -4.72 -21.66
C GLN A 436 -9.74 -4.61 -21.19
N THR A 437 -9.09 -3.46 -21.42
CA THR A 437 -7.73 -3.20 -20.95
C THR A 437 -7.73 -2.73 -19.49
N PRO A 438 -6.68 -3.05 -18.71
CA PRO A 438 -6.59 -2.64 -17.29
C PRO A 438 -6.27 -1.16 -17.16
N VAL A 439 -6.76 -0.57 -16.06
CA VAL A 439 -6.47 0.81 -15.63
C VAL A 439 -6.11 0.80 -14.14
N ALA A 440 -5.03 1.48 -13.77
CA ALA A 440 -4.55 1.60 -12.40
C ALA A 440 -4.55 3.05 -11.90
N TYR A 441 -4.61 3.20 -10.58
CA TYR A 441 -4.27 4.43 -9.85
C TYR A 441 -2.91 4.25 -9.18
N LEU A 442 -1.99 5.17 -9.46
CA LEU A 442 -0.72 5.31 -8.76
C LEU A 442 -0.82 6.53 -7.86
N VAL A 443 -0.82 6.33 -6.54
CA VAL A 443 -1.06 7.39 -5.58
C VAL A 443 0.12 7.51 -4.62
N CYS A 444 0.66 8.73 -4.50
CA CYS A 444 1.72 9.09 -3.56
C CYS A 444 1.35 10.35 -2.77
N ASN A 445 2.19 10.76 -1.85
CA ASN A 445 2.00 11.97 -1.04
C ASN A 445 3.31 12.76 -0.94
N PHE A 446 3.93 13.06 -2.09
CA PHE A 446 5.15 13.86 -2.15
C PHE A 446 4.88 15.34 -1.90
N ALA A 447 5.94 16.08 -1.56
CA ALA A 447 5.87 17.52 -1.45
C ALA A 447 5.69 18.16 -2.85
N GLN A 448 4.81 19.12 -2.96
CA GLN A 448 4.60 19.88 -4.20
C GLN A 448 5.76 20.83 -4.49
N GLY A 449 5.93 21.15 -5.77
CA GLY A 449 6.72 22.30 -6.18
C GLY A 449 6.04 23.61 -5.77
N VAL A 450 6.84 24.63 -5.45
CA VAL A 450 6.36 25.94 -5.04
C VAL A 450 7.00 27.03 -5.91
N ASN A 451 6.32 28.18 -6.01
CA ASN A 451 6.82 29.33 -6.74
C ASN A 451 7.16 29.05 -8.22
N GLY A 452 6.39 28.18 -8.89
CA GLY A 452 6.59 27.81 -10.29
C GLY A 452 7.75 26.86 -10.55
N ARG A 453 8.45 26.36 -9.51
CA ARG A 453 9.47 25.32 -9.61
C ARG A 453 8.83 23.95 -9.64
N PRO A 454 9.37 23.00 -10.43
CA PRO A 454 8.89 21.61 -10.37
C PRO A 454 9.18 21.00 -9.00
N ALA A 455 8.37 19.99 -8.62
CA ALA A 455 8.63 19.21 -7.42
C ALA A 455 9.98 18.50 -7.55
N THR A 456 10.76 18.55 -6.49
CA THR A 456 12.00 17.77 -6.33
C THR A 456 11.73 16.63 -5.34
N LEU A 457 12.13 15.43 -5.71
CA LEU A 457 11.90 14.21 -4.96
C LEU A 457 13.16 13.83 -4.19
N THR A 458 13.02 13.40 -2.95
CA THR A 458 14.11 12.71 -2.26
C THR A 458 14.38 11.36 -2.93
N HIS A 459 15.51 10.73 -2.66
CA HIS A 459 15.74 9.38 -3.17
C HIS A 459 14.74 8.37 -2.58
N ASP A 460 14.28 8.58 -1.36
CA ASP A 460 13.22 7.77 -0.75
C ASP A 460 11.88 7.96 -1.48
N ASP A 461 11.55 9.18 -1.91
CA ASP A 461 10.37 9.44 -2.76
C ASP A 461 10.50 8.71 -4.11
N VAL A 462 11.69 8.73 -4.72
CA VAL A 462 11.96 7.98 -5.97
C VAL A 462 11.77 6.48 -5.75
N THR A 463 12.29 5.95 -4.67
CA THR A 463 12.14 4.53 -4.32
C THR A 463 10.66 4.17 -4.09
N THR A 464 9.90 5.02 -3.40
CA THR A 464 8.45 4.88 -3.22
C THR A 464 7.70 4.90 -4.56
N LEU A 465 8.06 5.80 -5.46
CA LEU A 465 7.46 5.87 -6.79
C LEU A 465 7.74 4.59 -7.60
N PHE A 466 8.95 4.05 -7.54
CA PHE A 466 9.32 2.78 -8.17
C PHE A 466 8.52 1.62 -7.57
N HIS A 467 8.34 1.63 -6.26
CA HIS A 467 7.52 0.65 -5.54
C HIS A 467 6.08 0.64 -6.05
N GLU A 468 5.38 1.77 -5.99
CA GLU A 468 3.99 1.87 -6.43
C GLU A 468 3.83 1.58 -7.92
N PHE A 469 4.82 1.98 -8.72
CA PHE A 469 4.84 1.64 -10.14
C PHE A 469 5.05 0.14 -10.37
N GLY A 470 5.76 -0.56 -9.50
CA GLY A 470 5.88 -2.03 -9.52
C GLY A 470 4.53 -2.72 -9.36
N HIS A 471 3.70 -2.26 -8.44
CA HIS A 471 2.30 -2.72 -8.32
C HIS A 471 1.48 -2.40 -9.57
N CYS A 472 1.61 -1.18 -10.10
CA CYS A 472 0.96 -0.82 -11.36
C CYS A 472 1.35 -1.77 -12.50
N LEU A 473 2.63 -2.05 -12.68
CA LEU A 473 3.12 -2.98 -13.71
C LEU A 473 2.52 -4.38 -13.53
N HIS A 474 2.39 -4.86 -12.30
CA HIS A 474 1.76 -6.15 -12.02
C HIS A 474 0.30 -6.18 -12.48
N HIS A 475 -0.43 -5.09 -12.28
CA HIS A 475 -1.82 -4.98 -12.73
C HIS A 475 -1.93 -4.76 -14.25
N LEU A 476 -1.09 -3.89 -14.81
CA LEU A 476 -1.17 -3.43 -16.19
C LEU A 476 -0.61 -4.42 -17.21
N LEU A 477 0.40 -5.22 -16.86
CA LEU A 477 1.08 -6.15 -17.76
C LEU A 477 0.59 -7.59 -17.64
N THR A 478 -0.56 -7.81 -17.03
CA THR A 478 -1.18 -9.15 -16.97
C THR A 478 -1.56 -9.66 -18.34
N ASP A 479 -1.35 -10.95 -18.56
CA ASP A 479 -1.82 -11.67 -19.75
C ASP A 479 -3.17 -12.36 -19.49
N GLN A 480 -3.68 -12.33 -18.24
CA GLN A 480 -4.90 -13.01 -17.84
C GLN A 480 -6.15 -12.24 -18.27
N THR A 481 -7.21 -12.98 -18.55
CA THR A 481 -8.51 -12.45 -19.01
C THR A 481 -9.69 -12.88 -18.14
N GLU A 482 -9.47 -13.77 -17.17
CA GLU A 482 -10.46 -14.10 -16.15
C GLU A 482 -10.27 -13.13 -14.96
N VAL A 483 -11.30 -12.40 -14.58
CA VAL A 483 -11.24 -11.28 -13.62
C VAL A 483 -10.60 -11.69 -12.29
N ALA A 484 -10.98 -12.86 -11.76
CA ALA A 484 -10.54 -13.31 -10.45
C ALA A 484 -9.02 -13.57 -10.32
N VAL A 485 -8.30 -13.68 -11.44
CA VAL A 485 -6.86 -13.97 -11.47
C VAL A 485 -6.04 -12.95 -12.28
N SER A 486 -6.70 -11.92 -12.80
CA SER A 486 -6.09 -10.93 -13.68
C SER A 486 -5.41 -9.82 -12.89
N GLY A 487 -4.19 -9.45 -13.28
CA GLY A 487 -3.42 -8.40 -12.63
C GLY A 487 -3.10 -8.75 -11.18
N ILE A 488 -3.40 -7.84 -10.28
CA ILE A 488 -3.18 -8.01 -8.84
C ILE A 488 -4.27 -8.85 -8.16
N SER A 489 -5.38 -9.14 -8.87
CA SER A 489 -6.54 -9.84 -8.29
C SER A 489 -6.17 -11.25 -7.81
N GLY A 490 -6.50 -11.55 -6.57
CA GLY A 490 -6.31 -12.87 -5.98
C GLY A 490 -4.87 -13.32 -5.77
N VAL A 491 -3.89 -12.46 -5.99
CA VAL A 491 -2.49 -12.73 -5.63
C VAL A 491 -2.39 -12.88 -4.12
N GLU A 492 -1.61 -13.85 -3.66
CA GLU A 492 -1.36 -14.07 -2.24
C GLU A 492 -0.79 -12.80 -1.62
N TRP A 493 -1.39 -12.33 -0.51
CA TRP A 493 -1.08 -11.02 0.06
C TRP A 493 0.37 -10.89 0.51
N ASP A 494 1.01 -11.98 0.92
CA ASP A 494 2.42 -12.02 1.29
C ASP A 494 3.38 -12.15 0.09
N ALA A 495 2.84 -12.25 -1.12
CA ALA A 495 3.58 -12.16 -2.38
C ALA A 495 3.31 -10.86 -3.15
N VAL A 496 2.25 -10.12 -2.79
CA VAL A 496 1.80 -8.94 -3.56
C VAL A 496 2.87 -7.85 -3.66
N GLU A 497 3.73 -7.75 -2.65
CA GLU A 497 4.84 -6.79 -2.60
C GLU A 497 6.07 -7.22 -3.42
N LEU A 498 6.08 -8.43 -4.01
CA LEU A 498 7.24 -8.86 -4.81
C LEU A 498 7.52 -7.91 -5.98
N PRO A 499 6.57 -7.58 -6.86
CA PRO A 499 6.84 -6.69 -7.99
C PRO A 499 7.19 -5.25 -7.58
N SER A 500 6.59 -4.76 -6.51
CA SER A 500 6.83 -3.40 -6.00
C SER A 500 8.23 -3.25 -5.42
N GLN A 501 8.59 -4.11 -4.47
CA GLN A 501 9.92 -4.11 -3.85
C GLN A 501 11.02 -4.50 -4.86
N PHE A 502 10.70 -5.34 -5.83
CA PHE A 502 11.62 -5.66 -6.93
C PHE A 502 12.02 -4.39 -7.70
N MET A 503 11.07 -3.53 -8.03
CA MET A 503 11.34 -2.29 -8.76
C MET A 503 12.21 -1.31 -7.98
N GLU A 504 12.14 -1.29 -6.66
CA GLU A 504 12.99 -0.43 -5.80
C GLU A 504 14.48 -0.62 -6.04
N ASN A 505 14.92 -1.86 -6.34
CA ASN A 505 16.34 -2.15 -6.57
C ASN A 505 16.92 -1.32 -7.72
N PHE A 506 16.15 -1.04 -8.75
CA PHE A 506 16.60 -0.26 -9.91
C PHE A 506 16.90 1.21 -9.59
N ALA A 507 16.32 1.76 -8.52
CA ALA A 507 16.63 3.11 -8.06
C ALA A 507 18.04 3.23 -7.47
N TRP A 508 18.73 2.13 -7.27
CA TRP A 508 20.11 2.04 -6.80
C TRP A 508 21.12 1.62 -7.88
N GLU A 509 20.68 1.54 -9.14
CA GLU A 509 21.53 1.13 -10.25
C GLU A 509 21.95 2.33 -11.09
N TRP A 510 23.27 2.50 -11.27
CA TRP A 510 23.83 3.65 -12.00
C TRP A 510 23.25 3.77 -13.41
N ASP A 511 23.17 2.65 -14.14
CA ASP A 511 22.65 2.62 -15.50
C ASP A 511 21.19 3.09 -15.62
N VAL A 512 20.45 3.06 -14.52
CA VAL A 512 19.09 3.61 -14.41
C VAL A 512 19.14 5.06 -13.95
N VAL A 513 19.82 5.34 -12.84
CA VAL A 513 19.82 6.66 -12.18
C VAL A 513 20.42 7.74 -13.06
N LYS A 514 21.50 7.48 -13.78
CA LYS A 514 22.13 8.46 -14.70
C LYS A 514 21.15 8.99 -15.77
N GLY A 515 20.13 8.21 -16.12
CA GLY A 515 19.12 8.58 -17.14
C GLY A 515 17.94 9.39 -16.59
N LEU A 516 17.70 9.34 -15.28
CA LEU A 516 16.54 9.98 -14.66
C LEU A 516 16.88 11.14 -13.70
N ALA A 517 18.14 11.29 -13.36
CA ALA A 517 18.59 12.29 -12.39
C ALA A 517 19.23 13.49 -13.10
N LYS A 518 18.51 14.62 -13.17
CA LYS A 518 18.98 15.87 -13.78
C LYS A 518 18.69 17.04 -12.86
N HIS A 519 19.69 17.90 -12.66
CA HIS A 519 19.60 19.05 -11.78
C HIS A 519 18.46 20.00 -12.19
N VAL A 520 17.66 20.40 -11.22
CA VAL A 520 16.42 21.18 -11.42
C VAL A 520 16.66 22.55 -12.10
N GLU A 521 17.83 23.17 -11.87
CA GLU A 521 18.15 24.47 -12.41
C GLU A 521 19.04 24.38 -13.67
N THR A 522 20.08 23.52 -13.63
CA THR A 522 21.08 23.45 -14.72
C THR A 522 20.74 22.42 -15.79
N GLY A 523 19.92 21.43 -15.48
CA GLY A 523 19.63 20.29 -16.36
C GLY A 523 20.78 19.28 -16.50
N GLU A 524 21.90 19.49 -15.78
CA GLU A 524 23.02 18.58 -15.78
C GLU A 524 22.67 17.25 -15.09
N SER A 525 23.20 16.15 -15.60
CA SER A 525 23.04 14.84 -14.97
C SER A 525 23.74 14.79 -13.61
N ILE A 526 23.21 13.98 -12.71
CA ILE A 526 23.83 13.72 -11.41
C ILE A 526 25.28 13.26 -11.62
N PRO A 527 26.27 13.83 -10.90
CA PRO A 527 27.64 13.35 -10.94
C PRO A 527 27.75 11.91 -10.43
N GLU A 528 28.50 11.06 -11.13
CA GLU A 528 28.74 9.68 -10.68
C GLU A 528 29.33 9.64 -9.27
N SER A 529 30.24 10.59 -8.95
CA SER A 529 30.81 10.73 -7.61
C SER A 529 29.77 10.99 -6.51
N LEU A 530 28.68 11.70 -6.81
CA LEU A 530 27.57 11.87 -5.85
C LEU A 530 26.76 10.59 -5.70
N PHE A 531 26.52 9.89 -6.80
CA PHE A 531 25.84 8.59 -6.76
C PHE A 531 26.66 7.53 -6.01
N GLU A 532 27.99 7.51 -6.17
CA GLU A 532 28.88 6.63 -5.38
C GLU A 532 28.77 6.90 -3.87
N LYS A 533 28.63 8.16 -3.46
CA LYS A 533 28.35 8.51 -2.06
C LYS A 533 26.99 8.00 -1.58
N MET A 534 25.97 8.10 -2.43
CA MET A 534 24.64 7.52 -2.14
C MET A 534 24.74 6.01 -1.96
N LEU A 535 25.45 5.30 -2.85
CA LEU A 535 25.66 3.85 -2.74
C LEU A 535 26.41 3.47 -1.47
N ALA A 536 27.43 4.23 -1.09
CA ALA A 536 28.17 4.02 0.15
C ALA A 536 27.24 4.15 1.38
N ALA A 537 26.24 5.02 1.29
CA ALA A 537 25.24 5.25 2.32
C ALA A 537 24.01 4.33 2.22
N LYS A 538 23.86 3.54 1.16
CA LYS A 538 22.66 2.71 0.89
C LYS A 538 22.22 1.89 2.10
N ASN A 539 23.17 1.28 2.79
CA ASN A 539 22.92 0.44 3.96
C ASN A 539 23.11 1.20 5.29
N PHE A 540 23.12 2.54 5.24
CA PHE A 540 23.19 3.35 6.44
C PHE A 540 21.98 3.08 7.33
N GLN A 541 22.24 2.61 8.54
CA GLN A 541 21.22 2.24 9.53
C GLN A 541 20.22 1.17 9.06
N SER A 542 20.61 0.30 8.12
CA SER A 542 19.77 -0.79 7.63
C SER A 542 19.37 -1.77 8.72
N GLY A 543 20.24 -2.01 9.72
CA GLY A 543 19.93 -2.81 10.89
C GLY A 543 18.78 -2.21 11.71
N MET A 544 18.82 -0.91 11.98
CA MET A 544 17.76 -0.17 12.67
C MET A 544 16.43 -0.21 11.89
N ALA A 545 16.49 0.00 10.58
CA ALA A 545 15.31 -0.08 9.73
C ALA A 545 14.70 -1.49 9.72
N CYS A 546 15.51 -2.52 9.64
CA CYS A 546 15.06 -3.91 9.66
C CYS A 546 14.35 -4.27 10.97
N VAL A 547 14.96 -4.00 12.13
CA VAL A 547 14.33 -4.32 13.42
C VAL A 547 13.05 -3.51 13.65
N ARG A 548 12.95 -2.31 13.09
CA ARG A 548 11.72 -1.50 13.14
C ARG A 548 10.57 -2.16 12.38
N GLN A 549 10.83 -2.68 11.20
CA GLN A 549 9.82 -3.40 10.42
C GLN A 549 9.43 -4.73 11.09
N VAL A 550 10.39 -5.42 11.68
CA VAL A 550 10.12 -6.66 12.43
C VAL A 550 9.30 -6.37 13.69
N GLU A 551 9.55 -5.25 14.38
CA GLU A 551 8.70 -4.78 15.51
C GLU A 551 7.23 -4.69 15.09
N PHE A 552 6.95 -4.03 13.98
CA PHE A 552 5.57 -3.88 13.47
C PHE A 552 4.94 -5.22 13.10
N ALA A 553 5.69 -6.07 12.38
CA ALA A 553 5.20 -7.37 11.95
C ALA A 553 4.95 -8.35 13.10
N LEU A 554 5.83 -8.39 14.11
CA LEU A 554 5.64 -9.20 15.31
C LEU A 554 4.48 -8.70 16.16
N PHE A 555 4.37 -7.38 16.32
CA PHE A 555 3.25 -6.77 17.02
C PHE A 555 1.92 -7.15 16.39
N ASP A 556 1.80 -7.03 15.06
CA ASP A 556 0.63 -7.45 14.30
C ASP A 556 0.29 -8.92 14.51
N MET A 557 1.26 -9.82 14.30
CA MET A 557 1.03 -11.26 14.45
C MET A 557 0.63 -11.63 15.89
N LEU A 558 1.25 -11.05 16.89
CA LEU A 558 0.94 -11.34 18.30
C LEU A 558 -0.42 -10.76 18.72
N LEU A 559 -0.82 -9.61 18.20
CA LEU A 559 -2.18 -9.07 18.39
C LEU A 559 -3.26 -10.03 17.90
N HIS A 560 -2.97 -10.80 16.85
CA HIS A 560 -3.94 -11.67 16.19
C HIS A 560 -3.78 -13.16 16.52
N THR A 561 -2.82 -13.52 17.38
CA THR A 561 -2.62 -14.88 17.92
C THR A 561 -2.87 -14.95 19.41
N SER A 562 -1.90 -14.58 20.22
CA SER A 562 -1.90 -14.79 21.68
C SER A 562 -2.58 -13.69 22.50
N PHE A 563 -2.81 -12.50 21.93
CA PHE A 563 -3.42 -11.37 22.63
C PHE A 563 -4.90 -11.64 22.96
N ASN A 564 -5.25 -11.39 24.23
CA ASN A 564 -6.64 -11.46 24.66
C ASN A 564 -7.19 -10.05 24.87
N PRO A 565 -8.10 -9.56 24.02
CA PRO A 565 -8.62 -8.18 24.09
C PRO A 565 -9.43 -7.88 25.36
N ASP A 566 -9.82 -8.89 26.13
CA ASP A 566 -10.56 -8.71 27.36
C ASP A 566 -9.68 -8.55 28.61
N THR A 567 -8.42 -9.01 28.56
CA THR A 567 -7.51 -9.03 29.71
C THR A 567 -6.19 -8.31 29.45
N ASP A 568 -5.77 -8.19 28.20
CA ASP A 568 -4.45 -7.69 27.85
C ASP A 568 -4.52 -6.25 27.35
N ASP A 569 -3.44 -5.51 27.53
CA ASP A 569 -3.30 -4.14 27.05
C ASP A 569 -2.44 -4.10 25.76
N VAL A 570 -2.93 -3.37 24.75
CA VAL A 570 -2.27 -3.25 23.45
C VAL A 570 -0.92 -2.56 23.55
N GLN A 571 -0.80 -1.54 24.42
CA GLN A 571 0.47 -0.84 24.65
C GLN A 571 1.49 -1.73 25.37
N ASP A 572 1.04 -2.54 26.32
CA ASP A 572 1.91 -3.48 27.03
C ASP A 572 2.48 -4.53 26.08
N LEU A 573 1.66 -5.08 25.17
CA LEU A 573 2.13 -5.99 24.14
C LEU A 573 3.18 -5.32 23.25
N LEU A 574 2.93 -4.09 22.80
CA LEU A 574 3.89 -3.34 21.96
C LEU A 574 5.20 -3.11 22.70
N GLN A 575 5.17 -2.76 23.99
CA GLN A 575 6.37 -2.62 24.81
C GLN A 575 7.13 -3.94 25.00
N ASP A 576 6.42 -5.07 25.12
CA ASP A 576 7.03 -6.40 25.18
C ASP A 576 7.77 -6.76 23.88
N VAL A 577 7.18 -6.45 22.74
CA VAL A 577 7.83 -6.63 21.43
C VAL A 577 9.07 -5.73 21.33
N ARG A 578 8.95 -4.46 21.69
CA ARG A 578 10.07 -3.49 21.65
C ARG A 578 11.24 -3.93 22.51
N ARG A 579 11.00 -4.39 23.74
CA ARG A 579 12.08 -4.90 24.61
C ARG A 579 12.89 -6.02 23.97
N LYS A 580 12.26 -6.83 23.12
CA LYS A 580 12.92 -7.99 22.48
C LYS A 580 13.66 -7.63 21.20
N VAL A 581 13.10 -6.77 20.36
CA VAL A 581 13.62 -6.53 19.00
C VAL A 581 14.11 -5.11 18.78
N ALA A 582 13.59 -4.09 19.45
CA ALA A 582 13.91 -2.71 19.18
C ALA A 582 15.25 -2.28 19.77
N VAL A 583 15.82 -1.21 19.21
CA VAL A 583 16.98 -0.47 19.72
C VAL A 583 16.65 1.00 19.97
N SER A 584 15.47 1.45 19.56
CA SER A 584 14.91 2.78 19.81
C SER A 584 13.60 2.62 20.59
N PHE A 585 13.45 3.36 21.68
CA PHE A 585 12.32 3.22 22.61
C PHE A 585 11.56 4.55 22.67
N PRO A 586 10.38 4.64 22.02
CA PRO A 586 9.52 5.81 22.10
C PRO A 586 9.09 6.12 23.54
N PRO A 587 8.75 7.38 23.84
CA PRO A 587 8.20 7.76 25.15
C PRO A 587 6.88 7.04 25.45
N ASN A 588 6.51 6.95 26.73
CA ASN A 588 5.29 6.28 27.18
C ASN A 588 3.99 6.88 26.63
N TYR A 589 4.02 8.14 26.18
CA TYR A 589 2.87 8.77 25.53
C TYR A 589 2.71 8.38 24.06
N ASN A 590 3.67 7.69 23.46
CA ASN A 590 3.54 7.25 22.06
C ASN A 590 2.34 6.31 21.88
N ARG A 591 1.48 6.65 20.91
CA ARG A 591 0.26 5.91 20.58
C ARG A 591 0.33 5.40 19.13
N PHE A 592 1.41 4.71 18.81
CA PHE A 592 1.60 4.13 17.47
C PHE A 592 0.42 3.25 17.02
N PRO A 593 -0.17 2.37 17.86
CA PRO A 593 -1.29 1.53 17.43
C PRO A 593 -2.48 2.34 16.89
N GLN A 594 -2.77 3.50 17.45
CA GLN A 594 -3.89 4.37 17.07
C GLN A 594 -3.75 4.99 15.68
N SER A 595 -2.54 4.99 15.13
CA SER A 595 -2.24 5.43 13.77
C SER A 595 -1.81 4.31 12.81
N PHE A 596 -1.83 3.06 13.28
CA PHE A 596 -1.40 1.90 12.49
C PHE A 596 -2.51 1.42 11.54
N SER A 597 -2.84 2.24 10.56
CA SER A 597 -3.92 1.99 9.61
C SER A 597 -3.72 0.72 8.77
N HIS A 598 -2.48 0.30 8.51
CA HIS A 598 -2.20 -0.93 7.76
C HIS A 598 -2.97 -2.13 8.29
N ILE A 599 -2.97 -2.33 9.61
CA ILE A 599 -3.61 -3.50 10.22
C ILE A 599 -5.05 -3.25 10.69
N PHE A 600 -5.46 -1.99 10.88
CA PHE A 600 -6.81 -1.67 11.37
C PHE A 600 -7.76 -1.13 10.29
N ALA A 601 -7.23 -0.65 9.16
CA ALA A 601 -8.02 -0.09 8.07
C ALA A 601 -7.48 -0.41 6.66
N GLY A 602 -6.30 -1.04 6.56
CA GLY A 602 -5.58 -1.20 5.29
C GLY A 602 -5.49 -2.63 4.76
N GLY A 603 -6.13 -3.62 5.40
CA GLY A 603 -6.13 -5.00 4.92
C GLY A 603 -4.91 -5.85 5.29
N TYR A 604 -3.97 -5.31 6.08
CA TYR A 604 -2.75 -6.01 6.52
C TYR A 604 -2.86 -6.68 7.90
N ALA A 605 -4.07 -6.89 8.41
CA ALA A 605 -4.26 -7.59 9.69
C ALA A 605 -3.71 -9.01 9.65
N ALA A 606 -2.85 -9.35 10.60
CA ALA A 606 -2.05 -10.59 10.60
C ALA A 606 -1.37 -10.83 9.23
N GLY A 607 -0.90 -9.75 8.62
CA GLY A 607 -0.36 -9.73 7.27
C GLY A 607 0.77 -8.72 7.06
N TYR A 608 1.12 -7.92 8.06
CA TYR A 608 2.19 -6.91 7.91
C TYR A 608 3.57 -7.55 7.66
N TYR A 609 3.78 -8.78 8.11
CA TYR A 609 4.98 -9.57 7.81
C TYR A 609 5.24 -9.71 6.31
N SER A 610 4.21 -9.54 5.48
CA SER A 610 4.28 -9.67 4.02
C SER A 610 5.36 -8.80 3.41
N TYR A 611 5.61 -7.61 3.98
CA TYR A 611 6.69 -6.74 3.51
C TYR A 611 8.06 -7.40 3.62
N LYS A 612 8.37 -8.01 4.78
CA LYS A 612 9.66 -8.71 4.96
C LYS A 612 9.72 -10.05 4.24
N TRP A 613 8.62 -10.75 4.16
CA TRP A 613 8.49 -11.99 3.40
C TRP A 613 8.75 -11.76 1.92
N ALA A 614 8.09 -10.76 1.35
CA ALA A 614 8.24 -10.40 -0.05
C ALA A 614 9.61 -9.76 -0.38
N GLU A 615 10.29 -9.14 0.57
CA GLU A 615 11.68 -8.68 0.38
C GLU A 615 12.63 -9.85 0.09
N VAL A 616 12.43 -11.02 0.70
CA VAL A 616 13.20 -12.23 0.36
C VAL A 616 12.97 -12.60 -1.10
N LEU A 617 11.70 -12.63 -1.52
CA LEU A 617 11.32 -12.92 -2.91
C LEU A 617 11.92 -11.90 -3.89
N SER A 618 11.78 -10.63 -3.58
CA SER A 618 12.23 -9.50 -4.39
C SER A 618 13.76 -9.49 -4.56
N ALA A 619 14.49 -9.61 -3.46
CA ALA A 619 15.95 -9.61 -3.49
C ALA A 619 16.51 -10.79 -4.31
N ASP A 620 15.93 -11.97 -4.14
CA ASP A 620 16.34 -13.16 -4.87
C ASP A 620 15.92 -13.08 -6.35
N ALA A 621 14.77 -12.54 -6.67
CA ALA A 621 14.37 -12.27 -8.05
C ALA A 621 15.30 -11.26 -8.73
N PHE A 622 15.71 -10.20 -8.02
CA PHE A 622 16.64 -9.21 -8.56
C PHE A 622 18.05 -9.80 -8.79
N SER A 623 18.45 -10.80 -8.01
CA SER A 623 19.72 -11.52 -8.23
C SER A 623 19.82 -12.12 -9.63
N ALA A 624 18.71 -12.52 -10.26
CA ALA A 624 18.73 -12.98 -11.65
C ALA A 624 19.19 -11.89 -12.63
N PHE A 625 18.86 -10.62 -12.34
CA PHE A 625 19.33 -9.48 -13.13
C PHE A 625 20.78 -9.12 -12.82
N GLU A 626 21.23 -9.27 -11.57
CA GLU A 626 22.65 -9.15 -11.22
C GLU A 626 23.52 -10.17 -11.99
N GLU A 627 23.01 -11.40 -12.16
CA GLU A 627 23.69 -12.48 -12.88
C GLU A 627 23.73 -12.27 -14.40
N THR A 628 22.70 -11.68 -14.99
CA THR A 628 22.51 -11.59 -16.45
C THR A 628 22.72 -10.19 -17.03
N GLY A 629 22.78 -9.18 -16.17
CA GLY A 629 22.78 -7.75 -16.51
C GLY A 629 21.49 -7.07 -16.08
N VAL A 630 21.63 -5.96 -15.34
CA VAL A 630 20.50 -5.23 -14.70
C VAL A 630 19.46 -4.77 -15.71
N LEU A 631 19.87 -4.37 -16.91
CA LEU A 631 18.97 -3.95 -17.99
C LEU A 631 18.73 -5.03 -19.06
N ASN A 632 18.93 -6.30 -18.71
CA ASN A 632 18.78 -7.40 -19.66
C ASN A 632 17.30 -7.58 -20.06
N PRO A 633 16.93 -7.35 -21.33
CA PRO A 633 15.56 -7.44 -21.78
C PRO A 633 15.00 -8.87 -21.81
N GLU A 634 15.86 -9.90 -21.95
CA GLU A 634 15.43 -11.31 -21.93
C GLU A 634 15.02 -11.72 -20.52
N THR A 635 15.81 -11.32 -19.50
CA THR A 635 15.47 -11.54 -18.10
C THR A 635 14.23 -10.74 -17.71
N GLY A 636 14.10 -9.49 -18.19
CA GLY A 636 12.90 -8.67 -18.03
C GLY A 636 11.66 -9.31 -18.66
N ALA A 637 11.77 -9.83 -19.87
CA ALA A 637 10.68 -10.53 -20.55
C ALA A 637 10.26 -11.82 -19.80
N ARG A 638 11.23 -12.55 -19.22
CA ARG A 638 10.96 -13.73 -18.39
C ARG A 638 10.25 -13.35 -17.09
N PHE A 639 10.68 -12.27 -16.41
CA PHE A 639 10.01 -11.75 -15.22
C PHE A 639 8.57 -11.31 -15.54
N ARG A 640 8.38 -10.58 -16.64
CA ARG A 640 7.04 -10.22 -17.11
C ARG A 640 6.17 -11.44 -17.36
N ARG A 641 6.67 -12.45 -18.07
CA ARG A 641 5.89 -13.64 -18.45
C ARG A 641 5.55 -14.53 -17.24
N GLU A 642 6.49 -14.74 -16.31
CA GLU A 642 6.33 -15.71 -15.22
C GLU A 642 5.77 -15.10 -13.92
N ILE A 643 5.97 -13.80 -13.69
CA ILE A 643 5.50 -13.07 -12.51
C ILE A 643 4.35 -12.13 -12.87
N LEU A 644 4.64 -11.05 -13.62
CA LEU A 644 3.65 -9.97 -13.85
C LEU A 644 2.46 -10.46 -14.67
N GLY A 645 2.71 -11.21 -15.73
CA GLY A 645 1.69 -11.68 -16.67
C GLY A 645 0.78 -12.76 -16.12
N ARG A 646 1.22 -13.46 -15.08
CA ARG A 646 0.47 -14.59 -14.52
C ARG A 646 -0.63 -14.19 -13.55
N GLY A 647 -0.51 -13.04 -12.91
CA GLY A 647 -1.43 -12.70 -11.83
C GLY A 647 -1.50 -13.82 -10.80
N SER A 648 -2.70 -14.24 -10.44
CA SER A 648 -2.91 -15.37 -9.53
C SER A 648 -3.39 -16.65 -10.25
N SER A 649 -3.12 -16.78 -11.55
CA SER A 649 -3.46 -18.00 -12.31
C SER A 649 -2.66 -19.24 -11.90
N ARG A 650 -1.55 -19.05 -11.20
CA ARG A 650 -0.75 -20.05 -10.47
C ARG A 650 -0.45 -19.52 -9.06
N ASP A 651 -0.03 -20.40 -8.16
CA ASP A 651 0.47 -19.98 -6.85
C ASP A 651 1.73 -19.11 -7.01
N ALA A 652 1.89 -18.12 -6.13
CA ALA A 652 3.03 -17.22 -6.19
C ALA A 652 4.37 -17.93 -6.08
N MET A 653 4.46 -19.01 -5.28
CA MET A 653 5.66 -19.84 -5.19
C MET A 653 5.96 -20.53 -6.53
N GLU A 654 4.96 -21.04 -7.24
CA GLU A 654 5.13 -21.64 -8.56
C GLU A 654 5.59 -20.63 -9.60
N ASN A 655 5.03 -19.39 -9.55
CA ASN A 655 5.47 -18.29 -10.38
C ASN A 655 6.94 -17.95 -10.14
N PHE A 656 7.35 -17.87 -8.86
CA PHE A 656 8.73 -17.61 -8.49
C PHE A 656 9.69 -18.70 -8.99
N ILE A 657 9.33 -19.97 -8.77
CA ILE A 657 10.15 -21.11 -9.24
C ILE A 657 10.24 -21.13 -10.78
N ALA A 658 9.16 -20.84 -11.49
CA ALA A 658 9.17 -20.74 -12.96
C ALA A 658 10.10 -19.64 -13.46
N PHE A 659 10.19 -18.51 -12.74
CA PHE A 659 11.11 -17.44 -13.06
C PHE A 659 12.57 -17.76 -12.67
N ARG A 660 12.78 -18.21 -11.41
CA ARG A 660 14.14 -18.33 -10.81
C ARG A 660 14.78 -19.73 -10.99
N GLY A 661 13.96 -20.76 -11.24
CA GLY A 661 14.40 -22.16 -11.35
C GLY A 661 14.56 -22.88 -10.00
N ARG A 662 14.31 -22.21 -8.89
CA ARG A 662 14.42 -22.74 -7.52
C ARG A 662 13.52 -21.97 -6.55
N ARG A 663 13.41 -22.46 -5.33
CA ARG A 663 12.76 -21.74 -4.24
C ARG A 663 13.57 -20.48 -3.84
N PRO A 664 12.92 -19.45 -3.25
CA PRO A 664 13.60 -18.27 -2.76
C PRO A 664 14.57 -18.56 -1.62
N GLU A 665 15.66 -17.80 -1.56
CA GLU A 665 16.70 -17.89 -0.53
C GLU A 665 16.91 -16.50 0.11
N ILE A 666 17.15 -16.47 1.44
CA ILE A 666 17.31 -15.24 2.22
C ILE A 666 18.65 -14.52 1.97
N ASP A 667 19.63 -15.22 1.43
CA ASP A 667 21.00 -14.71 1.32
C ASP A 667 21.10 -13.42 0.49
N ALA A 668 20.29 -13.30 -0.56
CA ALA A 668 20.24 -12.09 -1.37
C ALA A 668 19.74 -10.88 -0.55
N LEU A 669 18.72 -11.04 0.28
CA LEU A 669 18.21 -9.98 1.16
C LEU A 669 19.30 -9.51 2.15
N LEU A 670 19.97 -10.45 2.81
CA LEU A 670 21.04 -10.12 3.77
C LEU A 670 22.20 -9.38 3.09
N ARG A 671 22.60 -9.83 1.89
CA ARG A 671 23.64 -9.17 1.09
C ARG A 671 23.21 -7.75 0.70
N HIS A 672 22.02 -7.57 0.16
CA HIS A 672 21.52 -6.26 -0.27
C HIS A 672 21.35 -5.28 0.90
N SER A 673 21.09 -5.79 2.09
CA SER A 673 20.96 -4.99 3.31
C SER A 673 22.30 -4.76 4.07
N GLY A 674 23.40 -5.29 3.56
CA GLY A 674 24.72 -5.18 4.23
C GLY A 674 24.80 -5.91 5.59
N MET A 675 23.92 -6.88 5.83
CA MET A 675 23.85 -7.65 7.09
C MET A 675 24.51 -9.04 6.97
N THR A 676 25.51 -9.18 6.15
CA THR A 676 26.33 -10.40 6.08
C THR A 676 27.45 -10.34 7.10
N VAL A 677 27.61 -11.39 7.88
CA VAL A 677 28.78 -11.60 8.74
C VAL A 677 29.86 -12.23 7.87
N ASN A 678 30.97 -11.49 7.62
CA ASN A 678 32.18 -12.03 6.97
C ASN A 678 32.89 -13.05 7.88
#